data_f4a35ce77d1e3edca3e07de23d72543f
#
_entry.id   f4a35ce77d1e3edca3e07de23d72543f
#
_cell.length_a   1.000
_cell.length_b   1.000
_cell.length_c   1.000
_cell.angle_alpha   90.00
_cell.angle_beta   90.00
_cell.angle_gamma   90.00
#
_symmetry.space_group_name_H-M   'P 1'
#
loop_
_entity.id
_entity.type
_entity.pdbx_description
1 polymer ?
#
loop_
_entity_poly.entity_id
_entity_poly.type
_entity_poly.pdbx_seq_one_letter_code
_entity_poly.pdbx_strand_id
1 'polypeptide(L)'
;MDAPMSLWQTLYRCLDPHTLLNIDAGTFKVQDHHLIAMREDVTRLVGAGVLRTPSAAQWQMILSPATASRVLAGAGAGKSSALLLRLIFLLRHLQIDTRHISLFSFTRASCQDLRSRLLLMAGVLAWPCDEQQAAHLITTFHARLLQAHPTARIFMGGDEDGRSALLLRHLYGELWRNDRCFQRTVTELIDTLPVAPMPDGDREYRRRDAAEVQTHAPHLGLPQRLPGLDLHAHICHQGHFLFLDEALCPDGPYIAQRRQHFIAQAPGHAHWLSAEEGQAWLCGQGWRRADAPPMPRVFCPGDAQPRLLHEHLWLYTQYLHALGAMKPPWRARRGASTSGKLFISALQRFMRHLQRHLHQRQQPSYDLLFMQATAPASPALCHLLIDEAQDINRPTLLWLLRQQKALQHQGHAISLMALGDDWQSIYGWRGARSDLLLDLHQQVRRAGQALQDIVLPDNFRSTATIIDASQCALADVRRRSQRQTLAHRHTEAGPDVLYYSHPHIIGTRIAEPAWPGILRLIERLVQAKTTAPDLLLMSARHAVLTELRRRLPYDWQRHIRLCSLHAAKGLEADTAILLGDIPRAPAHDWHDRLLRAHLGPSRSCRPYSEQQEDEERRLAYVGLSRARAACLWIGPPVPHASVLLQRWLQAARPEQRQIT
;
A
#
# COMPACT_ATOMS: atom_id res chain seq x y z
N MET A 1 -29.52 5.74 -28.16
CA MET A 1 -28.98 6.05 -26.82
C MET A 1 -28.33 4.77 -26.31
N ASP A 2 -27.03 4.65 -26.54
CA ASP A 2 -26.30 3.45 -26.10
C ASP A 2 -26.28 3.38 -24.57
N ALA A 3 -26.66 2.23 -24.04
CA ALA A 3 -26.61 1.95 -22.60
C ALA A 3 -25.19 2.29 -22.07
N PRO A 4 -25.04 2.88 -20.88
CA PRO A 4 -23.74 3.23 -20.35
C PRO A 4 -22.91 1.97 -20.20
N MET A 5 -21.77 1.92 -20.87
CA MET A 5 -20.85 0.80 -20.81
C MET A 5 -20.43 0.54 -19.36
N SER A 6 -20.42 -0.72 -18.96
CA SER A 6 -19.94 -1.14 -17.64
C SER A 6 -18.46 -0.73 -17.45
N LEU A 7 -18.00 -0.57 -16.19
CA LEU A 7 -16.57 -0.33 -15.89
C LEU A 7 -15.67 -1.27 -16.69
N TRP A 8 -16.14 -2.47 -16.91
CA TRP A 8 -15.47 -3.54 -17.65
C TRP A 8 -15.45 -3.32 -19.15
N GLN A 9 -16.53 -2.82 -19.73
CA GLN A 9 -16.55 -2.47 -21.14
C GLN A 9 -15.63 -1.28 -21.45
N THR A 10 -15.45 -0.38 -20.48
CA THR A 10 -14.50 0.74 -20.59
C THR A 10 -13.07 0.28 -20.33
N LEU A 11 -12.87 -0.61 -19.37
CA LEU A 11 -11.60 -1.32 -19.15
C LEU A 11 -11.23 -2.19 -20.36
N TYR A 12 -12.23 -2.77 -21.02
CA TYR A 12 -12.09 -3.56 -22.25
C TYR A 12 -11.60 -2.75 -23.46
N ARG A 13 -12.06 -1.52 -23.64
CA ARG A 13 -11.57 -0.65 -24.72
C ARG A 13 -10.12 -0.21 -24.53
N CYS A 14 -9.60 -0.28 -23.31
CA CYS A 14 -8.19 0.01 -23.00
C CYS A 14 -7.33 -1.27 -22.99
N LEU A 15 -7.95 -2.43 -23.05
CA LEU A 15 -7.32 -3.74 -23.18
C LEU A 15 -7.48 -4.22 -24.62
N ASP A 16 -6.44 -4.82 -25.15
CA ASP A 16 -6.60 -5.66 -26.34
C ASP A 16 -7.73 -6.68 -26.03
N PRO A 17 -8.79 -6.76 -26.87
CA PRO A 17 -9.88 -7.72 -26.68
C PRO A 17 -9.40 -9.17 -26.51
N HIS A 18 -8.19 -9.47 -26.97
CA HIS A 18 -7.56 -10.78 -26.83
C HIS A 18 -6.93 -11.06 -25.44
N THR A 19 -6.96 -10.10 -24.51
CA THR A 19 -6.37 -10.25 -23.16
C THR A 19 -7.31 -10.96 -22.17
N LEU A 20 -8.51 -11.36 -22.60
CA LEU A 20 -9.41 -12.12 -21.75
C LEU A 20 -8.97 -13.56 -21.61
N LEU A 21 -8.85 -14.00 -20.37
CA LEU A 21 -8.68 -15.41 -20.06
C LEU A 21 -9.95 -16.19 -20.39
N ASN A 22 -9.85 -17.05 -21.39
CA ASN A 22 -10.65 -18.26 -21.41
C ASN A 22 -9.94 -19.27 -20.51
N ILE A 23 -10.23 -19.24 -19.20
CA ILE A 23 -9.88 -20.37 -18.36
C ILE A 23 -10.84 -21.46 -18.78
N ASP A 24 -10.33 -22.52 -19.40
CA ASP A 24 -11.15 -23.68 -19.76
C ASP A 24 -11.95 -24.11 -18.54
N ALA A 25 -13.21 -24.42 -18.75
CA ALA A 25 -14.14 -24.87 -17.74
C ALA A 25 -13.73 -26.22 -17.10
N GLY A 26 -12.45 -26.55 -17.15
CA GLY A 26 -11.88 -27.71 -16.52
C GLY A 26 -12.09 -27.65 -15.02
N THR A 27 -12.53 -28.76 -14.49
CA THR A 27 -12.40 -29.06 -13.07
C THR A 27 -11.11 -29.83 -12.87
N PHE A 28 -10.43 -29.62 -11.75
CA PHE A 28 -9.40 -30.56 -11.31
C PHE A 28 -10.04 -31.95 -11.17
N LYS A 29 -9.37 -32.99 -11.64
CA LYS A 29 -9.83 -34.37 -11.47
C LYS A 29 -9.62 -34.81 -10.02
N VAL A 30 -10.55 -34.42 -9.15
CA VAL A 30 -10.56 -34.82 -7.74
C VAL A 30 -11.28 -36.13 -7.60
N GLN A 31 -10.64 -37.13 -6.99
CA GLN A 31 -11.20 -38.47 -6.72
C GLN A 31 -11.32 -38.66 -5.21
N ASP A 32 -12.15 -39.60 -4.75
CA ASP A 32 -12.41 -39.82 -3.33
C ASP A 32 -11.15 -40.13 -2.53
N HIS A 33 -10.19 -40.85 -3.09
CA HIS A 33 -8.94 -41.14 -2.39
C HIS A 33 -8.11 -39.85 -2.12
N HIS A 34 -8.17 -38.82 -2.97
CA HIS A 34 -7.52 -37.54 -2.71
C HIS A 34 -8.16 -36.83 -1.52
N LEU A 35 -9.49 -36.93 -1.40
CA LEU A 35 -10.24 -36.33 -0.28
C LEU A 35 -9.93 -37.04 1.04
N ILE A 36 -9.85 -38.36 1.04
CA ILE A 36 -9.51 -39.18 2.21
C ILE A 36 -8.10 -38.84 2.67
N ALA A 37 -7.11 -38.88 1.76
CA ALA A 37 -5.72 -38.63 2.08
C ALA A 37 -5.52 -37.18 2.61
N MET A 38 -6.20 -36.18 2.07
CA MET A 38 -6.15 -34.82 2.59
C MET A 38 -6.75 -34.68 3.99
N ARG A 39 -7.83 -35.42 4.29
CA ARG A 39 -8.41 -35.46 5.64
C ARG A 39 -7.46 -36.09 6.65
N GLU A 40 -6.76 -37.15 6.27
CA GLU A 40 -5.73 -37.78 7.11
C GLU A 40 -4.56 -36.84 7.42
N ASP A 41 -4.08 -36.10 6.40
CA ASP A 41 -3.04 -35.09 6.58
C ASP A 41 -3.49 -33.99 7.56
N VAL A 42 -4.71 -33.46 7.39
CA VAL A 42 -5.28 -32.49 8.32
C VAL A 42 -5.42 -33.05 9.73
N THR A 43 -5.84 -34.31 9.87
CA THR A 43 -5.95 -34.95 11.19
C THR A 43 -4.59 -35.03 11.89
N ARG A 44 -3.51 -35.37 11.15
CA ARG A 44 -2.14 -35.33 11.67
C ARG A 44 -1.70 -33.95 12.12
N LEU A 45 -1.97 -32.91 11.29
CA LEU A 45 -1.63 -31.52 11.60
C LEU A 45 -2.39 -30.98 12.81
N VAL A 46 -3.66 -31.35 12.97
CA VAL A 46 -4.47 -31.01 14.15
C VAL A 46 -3.96 -31.72 15.39
N GLY A 47 -3.69 -33.02 15.29
CA GLY A 47 -3.12 -33.83 16.38
C GLY A 47 -1.75 -33.32 16.86
N ALA A 48 -0.95 -32.76 15.94
CA ALA A 48 0.32 -32.12 16.27
C ALA A 48 0.17 -30.66 16.79
N GLY A 49 -1.04 -30.12 16.92
CA GLY A 49 -1.30 -28.77 17.40
C GLY A 49 -0.89 -27.65 16.42
N VAL A 50 -0.58 -27.99 15.17
CA VAL A 50 -0.13 -27.01 14.16
C VAL A 50 -1.27 -26.16 13.61
N LEU A 51 -2.48 -26.73 13.56
CA LEU A 51 -3.67 -26.00 13.12
C LEU A 51 -4.93 -26.50 13.85
N ARG A 52 -6.01 -25.75 13.73
CA ARG A 52 -7.35 -26.15 14.17
C ARG A 52 -8.04 -26.91 13.04
N THR A 53 -9.01 -27.74 13.39
CA THR A 53 -9.86 -28.40 12.41
C THR A 53 -10.51 -27.38 11.49
N PRO A 54 -10.36 -27.52 10.16
CA PRO A 54 -11.01 -26.61 9.22
C PRO A 54 -12.53 -26.68 9.30
N SER A 55 -13.19 -25.53 9.17
CA SER A 55 -14.66 -25.47 9.08
C SER A 55 -15.16 -26.02 7.73
N ALA A 56 -16.45 -26.26 7.61
CA ALA A 56 -17.07 -26.74 6.36
C ALA A 56 -16.75 -25.83 5.17
N ALA A 57 -16.81 -24.50 5.37
CA ALA A 57 -16.48 -23.54 4.32
C ALA A 57 -14.98 -23.56 3.94
N GLN A 58 -14.11 -23.74 4.93
CA GLN A 58 -12.67 -23.92 4.66
C GLN A 58 -12.40 -25.21 3.89
N TRP A 59 -13.06 -26.30 4.26
CA TRP A 59 -12.99 -27.57 3.50
C TRP A 59 -13.45 -27.40 2.05
N GLN A 60 -14.55 -26.68 1.82
CA GLN A 60 -15.01 -26.35 0.47
C GLN A 60 -13.94 -25.62 -0.35
N MET A 61 -13.23 -24.67 0.26
CA MET A 61 -12.10 -23.97 -0.37
C MET A 61 -10.93 -24.91 -0.64
N ILE A 62 -10.51 -25.70 0.35
CA ILE A 62 -9.34 -26.58 0.28
C ILE A 62 -9.51 -27.62 -0.83
N LEU A 63 -10.67 -28.23 -0.90
CA LEU A 63 -10.98 -29.36 -1.80
C LEU A 63 -11.67 -28.94 -3.11
N SER A 64 -11.87 -27.63 -3.36
CA SER A 64 -12.56 -27.15 -4.52
C SER A 64 -12.02 -27.76 -5.82
N PRO A 65 -12.85 -28.40 -6.65
CA PRO A 65 -12.43 -28.87 -7.97
C PRO A 65 -12.34 -27.75 -9.02
N ALA A 66 -12.87 -26.56 -8.72
CA ALA A 66 -12.93 -25.47 -9.69
C ALA A 66 -11.53 -24.92 -10.01
N THR A 67 -11.26 -24.71 -11.29
CA THR A 67 -10.03 -24.11 -11.78
C THR A 67 -9.99 -22.60 -11.61
N ALA A 68 -11.14 -21.94 -11.35
CA ALA A 68 -11.17 -20.55 -10.92
C ALA A 68 -12.12 -20.36 -9.76
N SER A 69 -11.64 -19.70 -8.74
CA SER A 69 -12.41 -19.43 -7.53
C SER A 69 -12.13 -18.04 -7.00
N ARG A 70 -13.18 -17.39 -6.51
CA ARG A 70 -13.09 -16.21 -5.66
C ARG A 70 -13.49 -16.58 -4.25
N VAL A 71 -12.62 -16.29 -3.29
CA VAL A 71 -12.86 -16.59 -1.88
C VAL A 71 -12.96 -15.29 -1.11
N LEU A 72 -14.14 -15.02 -0.54
CA LEU A 72 -14.39 -13.87 0.32
C LEU A 72 -14.32 -14.30 1.77
N ALA A 73 -13.37 -13.74 2.53
CA ALA A 73 -13.10 -14.18 3.89
C ALA A 73 -12.82 -13.00 4.81
N GLY A 74 -13.48 -12.95 5.96
CA GLY A 74 -13.33 -11.88 6.94
C GLY A 74 -12.03 -11.91 7.74
N ALA A 75 -11.86 -10.90 8.61
CA ALA A 75 -10.83 -10.93 9.65
C ALA A 75 -11.02 -12.19 10.51
N GLY A 76 -9.94 -12.85 10.89
CA GLY A 76 -10.01 -14.03 11.76
C GLY A 76 -10.59 -15.31 11.14
N ALA A 77 -10.87 -15.33 9.82
CA ALA A 77 -11.46 -16.49 9.14
C ALA A 77 -10.50 -17.66 8.87
N GLY A 78 -9.25 -17.59 9.35
CA GLY A 78 -8.24 -18.64 9.10
C GLY A 78 -7.75 -18.72 7.66
N LYS A 79 -7.85 -17.62 6.89
CA LYS A 79 -7.46 -17.51 5.47
C LYS A 79 -6.14 -18.19 5.14
N SER A 80 -5.07 -17.80 5.82
CA SER A 80 -3.72 -18.25 5.52
C SER A 80 -3.54 -19.75 5.74
N SER A 81 -4.18 -20.32 6.77
CA SER A 81 -4.15 -21.76 7.02
C SER A 81 -4.89 -22.54 5.93
N ALA A 82 -6.09 -22.10 5.55
CA ALA A 82 -6.86 -22.74 4.49
C ALA A 82 -6.15 -22.64 3.14
N LEU A 83 -5.46 -21.52 2.87
CA LEU A 83 -4.70 -21.32 1.64
C LEU A 83 -3.47 -22.24 1.56
N LEU A 84 -2.75 -22.43 2.68
CA LEU A 84 -1.64 -23.38 2.77
C LEU A 84 -2.13 -24.83 2.61
N LEU A 85 -3.26 -25.18 3.22
CA LEU A 85 -3.88 -26.50 3.02
C LEU A 85 -4.31 -26.71 1.56
N ARG A 86 -4.83 -25.68 0.89
CA ARG A 86 -5.11 -25.73 -0.56
C ARG A 86 -3.82 -25.96 -1.36
N LEU A 87 -2.74 -25.28 -1.02
CA LEU A 87 -1.44 -25.49 -1.68
C LEU A 87 -0.94 -26.92 -1.50
N ILE A 88 -1.02 -27.47 -0.27
CA ILE A 88 -0.66 -28.86 0.04
C ILE A 88 -1.54 -29.83 -0.77
N PHE A 89 -2.85 -29.58 -0.83
CA PHE A 89 -3.78 -30.41 -1.62
C PHE A 89 -3.38 -30.47 -3.10
N LEU A 90 -3.06 -29.33 -3.71
CA LEU A 90 -2.67 -29.25 -5.11
C LEU A 90 -1.33 -29.96 -5.36
N LEU A 91 -0.34 -29.77 -4.51
CA LEU A 91 1.00 -30.32 -4.69
C LEU A 91 1.09 -31.80 -4.34
N ARG A 92 0.54 -32.18 -3.18
CA ARG A 92 0.75 -33.51 -2.61
C ARG A 92 -0.30 -34.54 -3.09
N HIS A 93 -1.55 -34.12 -3.22
CA HIS A 93 -2.64 -35.04 -3.57
C HIS A 93 -3.00 -34.98 -5.06
N LEU A 94 -3.04 -33.79 -5.66
CA LEU A 94 -3.26 -33.67 -7.11
C LEU A 94 -1.97 -33.69 -7.92
N GLN A 95 -0.81 -33.82 -7.26
CA GLN A 95 0.52 -33.98 -7.87
C GLN A 95 0.87 -32.90 -8.90
N ILE A 96 0.39 -31.65 -8.67
CA ILE A 96 0.79 -30.54 -9.50
C ILE A 96 2.26 -30.23 -9.22
N ASP A 97 3.06 -30.14 -10.28
CA ASP A 97 4.48 -29.83 -10.19
C ASP A 97 4.70 -28.44 -9.53
N THR A 98 5.62 -28.38 -8.58
CA THR A 98 6.01 -27.14 -7.89
C THR A 98 6.42 -26.03 -8.86
N ARG A 99 6.94 -26.37 -10.04
CA ARG A 99 7.32 -25.45 -11.10
C ARG A 99 6.12 -24.75 -11.74
N HIS A 100 4.92 -25.26 -11.58
CA HIS A 100 3.70 -24.74 -12.24
C HIS A 100 2.79 -23.93 -11.30
N ILE A 101 3.12 -23.81 -10.02
CA ILE A 101 2.27 -23.19 -9.02
C ILE A 101 2.97 -22.02 -8.30
N SER A 102 2.23 -20.96 -8.00
CA SER A 102 2.67 -19.87 -7.14
C SER A 102 1.57 -19.42 -6.21
N LEU A 103 1.94 -19.23 -4.94
CA LEU A 103 1.15 -18.52 -3.94
C LEU A 103 1.73 -17.11 -3.78
N PHE A 104 0.91 -16.11 -4.05
CA PHE A 104 1.27 -14.71 -3.92
C PHE A 104 0.73 -14.09 -2.64
N SER A 105 1.57 -13.33 -1.96
CA SER A 105 1.15 -12.40 -0.91
C SER A 105 1.79 -11.02 -1.13
N PHE A 106 1.24 -9.97 -0.49
CA PHE A 106 1.63 -8.58 -0.78
C PHE A 106 2.95 -8.17 -0.15
N THR A 107 3.26 -8.66 1.05
CA THR A 107 4.44 -8.23 1.80
C THR A 107 5.45 -9.35 1.95
N ARG A 108 6.73 -8.99 2.09
CA ARG A 108 7.79 -9.95 2.40
C ARG A 108 7.53 -10.64 3.75
N ALA A 109 7.05 -9.90 4.74
CA ALA A 109 6.72 -10.44 6.05
C ALA A 109 5.61 -11.49 5.98
N SER A 110 4.52 -11.24 5.23
CA SER A 110 3.46 -12.23 5.02
C SER A 110 3.96 -13.48 4.29
N CYS A 111 4.82 -13.31 3.27
CA CYS A 111 5.44 -14.45 2.59
C CYS A 111 6.32 -15.27 3.55
N GLN A 112 7.09 -14.61 4.41
CA GLN A 112 7.93 -15.28 5.41
C GLN A 112 7.09 -16.09 6.40
N ASP A 113 6.02 -15.50 6.94
CA ASP A 113 5.07 -16.21 7.83
C ASP A 113 4.47 -17.44 7.14
N LEU A 114 3.97 -17.29 5.93
CA LEU A 114 3.41 -18.39 5.15
C LEU A 114 4.45 -19.50 4.88
N ARG A 115 5.69 -19.15 4.56
CA ARG A 115 6.78 -20.11 4.35
C ARG A 115 7.11 -20.88 5.63
N SER A 116 7.30 -20.19 6.76
CA SER A 116 7.59 -20.82 8.05
C SER A 116 6.49 -21.80 8.45
N ARG A 117 5.23 -21.42 8.23
CA ARG A 117 4.08 -22.29 8.50
C ARG A 117 3.98 -23.46 7.53
N LEU A 118 4.30 -23.26 6.24
CA LEU A 118 4.37 -24.37 5.26
C LEU A 118 5.44 -25.39 5.65
N LEU A 119 6.63 -24.95 6.02
CA LEU A 119 7.73 -25.82 6.45
C LEU A 119 7.38 -26.61 7.72
N LEU A 120 6.72 -25.96 8.69
CA LEU A 120 6.22 -26.63 9.88
C LEU A 120 5.20 -27.74 9.53
N MET A 121 4.24 -27.43 8.65
CA MET A 121 3.25 -28.42 8.17
C MET A 121 3.93 -29.55 7.41
N ALA A 122 4.89 -29.25 6.53
CA ALA A 122 5.64 -30.24 5.76
C ALA A 122 6.42 -31.20 6.67
N GLY A 123 7.04 -30.68 7.74
CA GLY A 123 7.73 -31.50 8.74
C GLY A 123 6.80 -32.50 9.42
N VAL A 124 5.63 -32.09 9.87
CA VAL A 124 4.62 -32.97 10.48
C VAL A 124 4.11 -34.05 9.50
N LEU A 125 3.97 -33.66 8.23
CA LEU A 125 3.47 -34.55 7.18
C LEU A 125 4.58 -35.47 6.58
N ALA A 126 5.83 -35.38 7.05
CA ALA A 126 6.99 -36.02 6.45
C ALA A 126 7.06 -35.79 4.91
N TRP A 127 6.68 -34.59 4.48
CA TRP A 127 6.73 -34.20 3.09
C TRP A 127 8.00 -33.39 2.81
N PRO A 128 8.82 -33.80 1.82
CA PRO A 128 10.06 -33.09 1.52
C PRO A 128 9.77 -31.73 0.92
N CYS A 129 9.93 -30.69 1.74
CA CYS A 129 9.82 -29.29 1.34
C CYS A 129 10.89 -28.51 2.10
N ASP A 130 11.86 -27.98 1.39
CA ASP A 130 12.91 -27.15 1.97
C ASP A 130 12.62 -25.65 1.84
N GLU A 131 13.48 -24.81 2.43
CA GLU A 131 13.34 -23.34 2.38
C GLU A 131 13.37 -22.80 0.95
N GLN A 132 14.17 -23.40 0.06
CA GLN A 132 14.30 -22.96 -1.32
C GLN A 132 13.00 -23.24 -2.09
N GLN A 133 12.42 -24.41 -1.91
CA GLN A 133 11.13 -24.79 -2.50
C GLN A 133 10.00 -23.90 -1.93
N ALA A 134 9.95 -23.69 -0.62
CA ALA A 134 8.99 -22.80 0.00
C ALA A 134 9.12 -21.36 -0.52
N ALA A 135 10.35 -20.86 -0.75
CA ALA A 135 10.61 -19.56 -1.32
C ALA A 135 10.23 -19.46 -2.80
N HIS A 136 10.33 -20.55 -3.54
CA HIS A 136 9.86 -20.64 -4.91
C HIS A 136 8.32 -20.62 -4.98
N LEU A 137 7.66 -21.40 -4.14
CA LEU A 137 6.20 -21.52 -4.12
C LEU A 137 5.51 -20.24 -3.61
N ILE A 138 6.03 -19.62 -2.56
CA ILE A 138 5.42 -18.49 -1.88
C ILE A 138 6.27 -17.24 -2.09
N THR A 139 5.75 -16.26 -2.80
CA THR A 139 6.50 -15.08 -3.20
C THR A 139 5.63 -13.85 -3.31
N THR A 140 6.24 -12.66 -3.41
CA THR A 140 5.51 -11.43 -3.75
C THR A 140 5.41 -11.26 -5.27
N PHE A 141 4.40 -10.52 -5.74
CA PHE A 141 4.27 -10.18 -7.16
C PHE A 141 5.53 -9.51 -7.72
N HIS A 142 6.08 -8.57 -6.96
CA HIS A 142 7.30 -7.85 -7.35
C HIS A 142 8.52 -8.77 -7.46
N ALA A 143 8.70 -9.70 -6.52
CA ALA A 143 9.82 -10.63 -6.57
C ALA A 143 9.71 -11.56 -7.79
N ARG A 144 8.51 -12.06 -8.10
CA ARG A 144 8.30 -12.89 -9.29
C ARG A 144 8.53 -12.11 -10.59
N LEU A 145 8.09 -10.85 -10.65
CA LEU A 145 8.33 -9.98 -11.78
C LEU A 145 9.83 -9.76 -12.02
N LEU A 146 10.60 -9.51 -10.95
CA LEU A 146 12.06 -9.32 -11.04
C LEU A 146 12.81 -10.60 -11.41
N GLN A 147 12.33 -11.77 -10.99
CA GLN A 147 12.91 -13.04 -11.46
C GLN A 147 12.78 -13.21 -12.98
N ALA A 148 11.67 -12.71 -13.55
CA ALA A 148 11.48 -12.70 -15.00
C ALA A 148 12.29 -11.60 -15.72
N HIS A 149 12.74 -10.59 -14.99
CA HIS A 149 13.47 -9.44 -15.51
C HIS A 149 14.73 -9.14 -14.64
N PRO A 150 15.71 -10.05 -14.58
CA PRO A 150 16.84 -9.96 -13.64
C PRO A 150 17.74 -8.76 -13.86
N THR A 151 17.74 -8.19 -15.06
CA THR A 151 18.54 -6.99 -15.42
C THR A 151 17.81 -5.68 -15.14
N ALA A 152 16.51 -5.72 -14.81
CA ALA A 152 15.73 -4.51 -14.57
C ALA A 152 16.17 -3.82 -13.27
N ARG A 153 16.56 -2.57 -13.37
CA ARG A 153 16.81 -1.68 -12.22
C ARG A 153 15.54 -0.89 -11.94
N ILE A 154 14.91 -1.13 -10.80
CA ILE A 154 13.62 -0.50 -10.49
C ILE A 154 13.80 0.92 -9.97
N PHE A 155 13.04 1.85 -10.55
CA PHE A 155 12.88 3.19 -10.00
C PHE A 155 11.85 3.16 -8.86
N MET A 156 12.31 3.45 -7.65
CA MET A 156 11.49 3.52 -6.43
C MET A 156 11.34 4.99 -6.03
N GLY A 157 10.20 5.59 -6.30
CA GLY A 157 9.97 7.02 -6.07
C GLY A 157 9.88 7.48 -4.60
N GLY A 158 10.29 6.67 -3.65
CA GLY A 158 10.27 6.94 -2.21
C GLY A 158 11.35 6.14 -1.49
N ASP A 159 12.53 6.06 -2.10
CA ASP A 159 13.69 5.41 -1.48
C ASP A 159 14.16 6.19 -0.25
N GLU A 160 14.60 5.47 0.78
CA GLU A 160 15.12 6.04 2.01
C GLU A 160 16.37 6.90 1.77
N ASP A 161 17.08 6.67 0.67
CA ASP A 161 18.30 7.38 0.29
C ASP A 161 18.05 8.76 -0.37
N GLY A 162 16.79 9.15 -0.59
CA GLY A 162 16.43 10.43 -1.21
C GLY A 162 16.81 10.60 -2.69
N ARG A 163 17.42 9.58 -3.31
CA ARG A 163 17.89 9.65 -4.71
C ARG A 163 16.79 9.88 -5.72
N SER A 164 15.66 9.23 -5.49
CA SER A 164 14.49 9.39 -6.37
C SER A 164 13.90 10.79 -6.25
N ALA A 165 13.90 11.38 -5.06
CA ALA A 165 13.46 12.77 -4.88
C ALA A 165 14.37 13.74 -5.63
N LEU A 166 15.69 13.54 -5.57
CA LEU A 166 16.67 14.32 -6.33
C LEU A 166 16.49 14.18 -7.83
N LEU A 167 16.28 12.94 -8.32
CA LEU A 167 16.02 12.70 -9.73
C LEU A 167 14.75 13.41 -10.21
N LEU A 168 13.66 13.33 -9.43
CA LEU A 168 12.40 14.00 -9.78
C LEU A 168 12.54 15.51 -9.85
N ARG A 169 13.30 16.12 -8.92
CA ARG A 169 13.65 17.55 -8.97
C ARG A 169 14.47 17.89 -10.20
N HIS A 170 15.48 17.08 -10.47
CA HIS A 170 16.33 17.26 -11.64
C HIS A 170 15.51 17.26 -12.94
N LEU A 171 14.66 16.26 -13.12
CA LEU A 171 13.78 16.14 -14.29
C LEU A 171 12.79 17.31 -14.40
N TYR A 172 12.27 17.78 -13.28
CA TYR A 172 11.43 18.97 -13.24
C TYR A 172 12.20 20.21 -13.68
N GLY A 173 13.45 20.40 -13.21
CA GLY A 173 14.32 21.48 -13.61
C GLY A 173 14.73 21.43 -15.08
N GLU A 174 15.05 20.24 -15.61
CA GLU A 174 15.31 20.06 -17.05
C GLU A 174 14.10 20.44 -17.90
N LEU A 175 12.92 19.97 -17.49
CA LEU A 175 11.68 20.25 -18.21
C LEU A 175 11.34 21.76 -18.19
N TRP A 176 11.56 22.43 -17.04
CA TRP A 176 11.41 23.87 -16.92
C TRP A 176 12.31 24.62 -17.89
N ARG A 177 13.58 24.29 -17.99
CA ARG A 177 14.54 25.01 -18.88
C ARG A 177 14.29 24.73 -20.34
N ASN A 178 13.91 23.51 -20.71
CA ASN A 178 13.88 23.06 -22.10
C ASN A 178 12.49 23.08 -22.74
N ASP A 179 11.40 23.27 -21.97
CA ASP A 179 10.01 23.30 -22.47
C ASP A 179 9.31 24.61 -22.06
N ARG A 180 9.35 25.62 -22.93
CA ARG A 180 8.69 26.91 -22.71
C ARG A 180 7.19 26.80 -22.41
N CYS A 181 6.51 25.78 -22.98
CA CYS A 181 5.12 25.55 -22.67
C CYS A 181 4.92 24.99 -21.25
N PHE A 182 5.83 24.15 -20.78
CA PHE A 182 5.82 23.67 -19.39
C PHE A 182 6.07 24.83 -18.43
N GLN A 183 7.09 25.64 -18.72
CA GLN A 183 7.44 26.83 -17.94
C GLN A 183 6.23 27.75 -17.76
N ARG A 184 5.59 28.16 -18.87
CA ARG A 184 4.39 29.02 -18.81
C ARG A 184 3.25 28.34 -18.04
N THR A 185 2.97 27.05 -18.31
CA THR A 185 1.90 26.31 -17.64
C THR A 185 2.12 26.23 -16.13
N VAL A 186 3.36 26.01 -15.68
CA VAL A 186 3.69 25.94 -14.25
C VAL A 186 3.60 27.30 -13.59
N THR A 187 4.08 28.38 -14.23
CA THR A 187 3.96 29.75 -13.71
C THR A 187 2.48 30.11 -13.48
N GLU A 188 1.66 29.95 -14.52
CA GLU A 188 0.22 30.20 -14.42
C GLU A 188 -0.47 29.31 -13.39
N LEU A 189 -0.02 28.04 -13.22
CA LEU A 189 -0.58 27.12 -12.23
C LEU A 189 -0.28 27.56 -10.80
N ILE A 190 0.96 27.94 -10.52
CA ILE A 190 1.38 28.39 -9.18
C ILE A 190 0.57 29.61 -8.75
N ASP A 191 0.29 30.55 -9.66
CA ASP A 191 -0.53 31.74 -9.39
C ASP A 191 -1.98 31.40 -9.02
N THR A 192 -2.44 30.20 -9.36
CA THR A 192 -3.82 29.75 -9.06
C THR A 192 -3.93 28.87 -7.81
N LEU A 193 -2.82 28.44 -7.23
CA LEU A 193 -2.81 27.50 -6.10
C LEU A 193 -2.51 28.23 -4.78
N PRO A 194 -3.14 27.80 -3.66
CA PRO A 194 -2.74 28.28 -2.35
C PRO A 194 -1.28 27.86 -2.08
N VAL A 195 -0.45 28.86 -1.82
CA VAL A 195 0.95 28.67 -1.43
C VAL A 195 1.00 28.61 0.10
N ALA A 196 1.71 27.63 0.64
CA ALA A 196 1.92 27.56 2.07
C ALA A 196 2.80 28.72 2.53
N PRO A 197 2.47 29.39 3.65
CA PRO A 197 3.39 30.33 4.26
C PRO A 197 4.71 29.61 4.55
N MET A 198 5.82 30.30 4.36
CA MET A 198 7.12 29.75 4.74
C MET A 198 7.13 29.49 6.23
N PRO A 199 7.55 28.29 6.68
CA PRO A 199 7.72 28.05 8.10
C PRO A 199 8.72 29.07 8.65
N ASP A 200 8.39 29.69 9.78
CA ASP A 200 9.31 30.52 10.53
C ASP A 200 10.42 29.64 11.06
N GLY A 201 11.53 29.53 10.35
CA GLY A 201 12.67 28.75 10.80
C GLY A 201 13.77 28.60 9.74
N ASP A 202 14.94 29.01 10.09
CA ASP A 202 16.19 29.00 9.34
C ASP A 202 16.52 27.65 8.66
N ARG A 203 16.06 26.53 9.27
CA ARG A 203 16.35 25.15 8.83
C ARG A 203 15.59 24.73 7.57
N GLU A 204 14.33 25.10 7.46
CA GLU A 204 13.48 24.78 6.30
C GLU A 204 13.82 25.69 5.11
N TYR A 205 14.22 26.94 5.39
CA TYR A 205 14.73 27.88 4.39
C TYR A 205 16.05 27.34 3.77
N ARG A 206 16.99 26.93 4.60
CA ARG A 206 18.26 26.32 4.13
C ARG A 206 18.04 25.06 3.28
N ARG A 207 17.10 24.20 3.69
CA ARG A 207 16.71 23.02 2.88
C ARG A 207 16.15 23.40 1.52
N ARG A 208 15.39 24.48 1.44
CA ARG A 208 14.80 24.97 0.20
C ARG A 208 15.87 25.54 -0.72
N ASP A 209 16.75 26.38 -0.23
CA ASP A 209 17.81 26.98 -1.01
C ASP A 209 18.81 25.93 -1.54
N ALA A 210 19.14 24.97 -0.71
CA ALA A 210 19.96 23.84 -1.13
C ALA A 210 19.25 22.98 -2.20
N ALA A 211 17.93 22.82 -2.12
CA ALA A 211 17.13 22.13 -3.13
C ALA A 211 17.11 22.91 -4.46
N GLU A 212 17.04 24.23 -4.41
CA GLU A 212 17.16 25.08 -5.61
C GLU A 212 18.54 24.91 -6.25
N VAL A 213 19.60 24.97 -5.47
CA VAL A 213 20.97 24.76 -5.98
C VAL A 213 21.11 23.41 -6.68
N GLN A 214 20.64 22.32 -6.07
CA GLN A 214 20.70 21.00 -6.69
C GLN A 214 19.83 20.87 -7.95
N THR A 215 18.69 21.53 -7.98
CA THR A 215 17.78 21.49 -9.14
C THR A 215 18.38 22.22 -10.35
N HIS A 216 19.25 23.20 -10.10
CA HIS A 216 19.85 24.05 -11.12
C HIS A 216 21.22 23.60 -11.60
N ALA A 217 21.77 22.54 -11.02
CA ALA A 217 23.03 21.97 -11.41
C ALA A 217 22.93 20.72 -12.32
N PRO A 218 21.96 20.58 -13.26
CA PRO A 218 21.83 19.37 -14.06
C PRO A 218 22.97 19.17 -15.06
N HIS A 219 23.62 20.26 -15.49
CA HIS A 219 24.84 20.20 -16.27
C HIS A 219 26.05 19.83 -15.40
N LEU A 220 25.92 19.90 -14.08
CA LEU A 220 26.96 19.55 -13.10
C LEU A 220 26.90 18.09 -12.64
N GLY A 221 25.92 17.34 -13.13
CA GLY A 221 25.76 15.90 -12.83
C GLY A 221 24.83 15.59 -11.66
N LEU A 222 24.37 14.34 -11.63
CA LEU A 222 23.57 13.80 -10.51
C LEU A 222 24.49 13.49 -9.33
N PRO A 223 23.96 13.43 -8.09
CA PRO A 223 24.71 12.96 -6.93
C PRO A 223 25.40 11.63 -7.24
N GLN A 224 26.70 11.58 -7.09
CA GLN A 224 27.48 10.38 -7.34
C GLN A 224 27.98 9.80 -6.03
N ARG A 225 27.91 8.46 -5.93
CA ARG A 225 28.58 7.72 -4.86
C ARG A 225 30.08 7.81 -5.09
N LEU A 226 30.80 8.27 -4.08
CA LEU A 226 32.26 8.37 -4.15
C LEU A 226 32.87 6.97 -4.06
N PRO A 227 33.78 6.59 -4.97
CA PRO A 227 34.42 5.28 -4.99
C PRO A 227 35.11 4.96 -3.65
N GLY A 228 34.85 3.77 -3.11
CA GLY A 228 35.47 3.32 -1.86
C GLY A 228 34.94 3.96 -0.58
N LEU A 229 34.02 4.90 -0.68
CA LEU A 229 33.39 5.58 0.45
C LEU A 229 31.88 5.42 0.38
N ASP A 230 31.25 5.22 1.54
CA ASP A 230 29.78 5.21 1.62
C ASP A 230 29.23 6.63 1.76
N LEU A 231 29.65 7.50 0.86
CA LEU A 231 29.32 8.92 0.77
C LEU A 231 28.85 9.27 -0.63
N HIS A 232 27.90 10.21 -0.70
CA HIS A 232 27.46 10.81 -1.96
C HIS A 232 27.74 12.31 -1.93
N ALA A 233 28.42 12.81 -2.95
CA ALA A 233 28.48 14.23 -3.19
C ALA A 233 27.13 14.71 -3.74
N HIS A 234 26.67 15.87 -3.30
CA HIS A 234 25.41 16.44 -3.78
C HIS A 234 25.51 16.94 -5.22
N ILE A 235 26.67 17.47 -5.59
CA ILE A 235 26.97 17.95 -6.94
C ILE A 235 28.38 17.50 -7.31
N CYS A 236 28.58 16.99 -8.54
CA CYS A 236 29.87 16.65 -9.09
C CYS A 236 30.03 17.38 -10.42
N HIS A 237 31.09 18.20 -10.55
CA HIS A 237 31.36 18.94 -11.76
C HIS A 237 32.87 19.10 -11.97
N GLN A 238 33.36 18.73 -13.15
CA GLN A 238 34.76 18.90 -13.55
C GLN A 238 35.81 18.43 -12.50
N GLY A 239 35.47 17.32 -11.79
CA GLY A 239 36.33 16.79 -10.73
C GLY A 239 36.14 17.44 -9.36
N HIS A 240 35.23 18.42 -9.22
CA HIS A 240 34.86 18.99 -7.94
C HIS A 240 33.63 18.29 -7.33
N PHE A 241 33.69 18.07 -6.03
CA PHE A 241 32.62 17.46 -5.23
C PHE A 241 32.07 18.47 -4.23
N LEU A 242 30.78 18.80 -4.34
CA LEU A 242 30.12 19.73 -3.42
C LEU A 242 29.19 19.00 -2.47
N PHE A 243 29.36 19.26 -1.19
CA PHE A 243 28.46 18.90 -0.13
C PHE A 243 27.77 20.16 0.35
N LEU A 244 26.46 20.20 0.22
CA LEU A 244 25.66 21.33 0.71
C LEU A 244 25.28 21.10 2.17
N ASP A 245 25.42 22.15 2.98
CA ASP A 245 25.12 22.09 4.41
C ASP A 245 23.62 21.85 4.64
N GLU A 246 23.29 20.91 5.52
CA GLU A 246 21.92 20.51 5.90
C GLU A 246 20.93 20.27 4.76
N ALA A 247 21.41 20.13 3.54
CA ALA A 247 20.58 19.97 2.37
C ALA A 247 20.06 18.54 2.23
N LEU A 248 18.80 18.31 2.48
CA LEU A 248 18.03 17.17 1.96
C LEU A 248 18.19 15.80 2.64
N CYS A 249 19.27 15.52 3.34
CA CYS A 249 19.36 14.35 4.20
C CYS A 249 19.73 14.82 5.60
N PRO A 250 18.99 14.48 6.64
CA PRO A 250 19.46 14.60 8.02
C PRO A 250 20.54 13.54 8.21
N ASP A 251 21.70 13.80 7.65
CA ASP A 251 22.85 12.94 7.83
C ASP A 251 23.26 13.02 9.30
N GLY A 252 23.32 11.87 9.95
CA GLY A 252 23.79 11.83 11.32
C GLY A 252 25.25 12.32 11.47
N PRO A 253 25.70 12.61 12.68
CA PRO A 253 27.04 13.15 12.95
C PRO A 253 28.18 12.29 12.35
N TYR A 254 27.95 11.00 12.18
CA TYR A 254 28.89 10.08 11.54
C TYR A 254 29.16 10.42 10.07
N ILE A 255 28.13 10.75 9.31
CA ILE A 255 28.28 11.11 7.87
C ILE A 255 28.93 12.48 7.73
N ALA A 256 28.60 13.43 8.59
CA ALA A 256 29.24 14.74 8.63
C ALA A 256 30.77 14.60 8.86
N GLN A 257 31.17 13.77 9.83
CA GLN A 257 32.58 13.49 10.10
C GLN A 257 33.31 12.85 8.92
N ARG A 258 32.67 11.91 8.21
CA ARG A 258 33.23 11.28 6.99
C ARG A 258 33.37 12.28 5.85
N ARG A 259 32.44 13.20 5.67
CA ARG A 259 32.55 14.29 4.68
C ARG A 259 33.72 15.22 4.97
N GLN A 260 33.87 15.64 6.23
CA GLN A 260 35.01 16.47 6.66
C GLN A 260 36.33 15.77 6.39
N HIS A 261 36.43 14.48 6.68
CA HIS A 261 37.60 13.69 6.41
C HIS A 261 37.92 13.61 4.91
N PHE A 262 36.92 13.39 4.06
CA PHE A 262 37.09 13.39 2.60
C PHE A 262 37.54 14.75 2.04
N ILE A 263 36.94 15.85 2.55
CA ILE A 263 37.34 17.21 2.14
C ILE A 263 38.80 17.49 2.52
N ALA A 264 39.22 17.04 3.70
CA ALA A 264 40.63 17.19 4.12
C ALA A 264 41.61 16.39 3.24
N GLN A 265 41.17 15.26 2.64
CA GLN A 265 42.01 14.45 1.74
C GLN A 265 41.99 14.93 0.28
N ALA A 266 41.03 15.74 -0.12
CA ALA A 266 40.87 16.25 -1.47
C ALA A 266 40.81 17.80 -1.49
N PRO A 267 41.81 18.50 -0.96
CA PRO A 267 41.82 19.96 -0.86
C PRO A 267 41.71 20.59 -2.25
N GLY A 268 40.80 21.55 -2.41
CA GLY A 268 40.55 22.21 -3.69
C GLY A 268 39.60 21.49 -4.65
N HIS A 269 39.28 20.23 -4.39
CA HIS A 269 38.31 19.45 -5.19
C HIS A 269 37.04 19.08 -4.44
N ALA A 270 37.02 19.10 -3.11
CA ALA A 270 35.85 18.84 -2.30
C ALA A 270 35.52 20.07 -1.45
N HIS A 271 34.27 20.49 -1.48
CA HIS A 271 33.79 21.71 -0.85
C HIS A 271 32.54 21.42 0.00
N TRP A 272 32.53 21.96 1.20
CA TRP A 272 31.34 22.01 2.05
C TRP A 272 30.83 23.43 2.05
N LEU A 273 29.68 23.67 1.43
CA LEU A 273 29.17 25.00 1.16
C LEU A 273 27.80 25.17 1.81
N SER A 274 27.52 26.35 2.34
CA SER A 274 26.16 26.76 2.63
C SER A 274 25.34 26.86 1.34
N ALA A 275 24.01 26.96 1.45
CA ALA A 275 23.17 27.16 0.28
C ALA A 275 23.54 28.44 -0.50
N GLU A 276 23.90 29.54 0.20
CA GLU A 276 24.34 30.79 -0.42
C GLU A 276 25.67 30.67 -1.14
N GLU A 277 26.67 30.04 -0.51
CA GLU A 277 27.97 29.78 -1.12
C GLU A 277 27.84 28.85 -2.35
N GLY A 278 26.98 27.81 -2.25
CA GLY A 278 26.68 26.94 -3.37
C GLY A 278 26.01 27.67 -4.54
N GLN A 279 25.11 28.63 -4.27
CA GLN A 279 24.54 29.51 -5.29
C GLN A 279 25.59 30.42 -5.91
N ALA A 280 26.47 31.02 -5.09
CA ALA A 280 27.55 31.87 -5.57
C ALA A 280 28.52 31.08 -6.47
N TRP A 281 28.87 29.85 -6.09
CA TRP A 281 29.71 28.96 -6.88
C TRP A 281 29.05 28.62 -8.23
N LEU A 282 27.75 28.29 -8.24
CA LEU A 282 26.99 28.03 -9.47
C LEU A 282 26.93 29.27 -10.39
N CYS A 283 26.72 30.45 -9.79
CA CYS A 283 26.76 31.72 -10.57
C CYS A 283 28.11 31.91 -11.25
N GLY A 284 29.22 31.57 -10.58
CA GLY A 284 30.56 31.55 -11.16
C GLY A 284 30.71 30.58 -12.35
N GLN A 285 29.86 29.52 -12.40
CA GLN A 285 29.76 28.57 -13.51
C GLN A 285 28.74 28.98 -14.57
N GLY A 286 28.27 30.23 -14.57
CA GLY A 286 27.32 30.75 -15.55
C GLY A 286 25.85 30.52 -15.22
N TRP A 287 25.52 30.01 -14.04
CA TRP A 287 24.13 29.87 -13.60
C TRP A 287 23.48 31.21 -13.21
N ARG A 288 22.23 31.39 -13.54
CA ARG A 288 21.43 32.57 -13.13
C ARG A 288 20.23 32.12 -12.32
N ARG A 289 19.97 32.79 -11.18
CA ARG A 289 18.79 32.51 -10.33
C ARG A 289 17.46 32.67 -11.07
N ALA A 290 17.40 33.55 -12.08
CA ALA A 290 16.22 33.71 -12.93
C ALA A 290 15.87 32.47 -13.78
N ASP A 291 16.83 31.57 -13.99
CA ASP A 291 16.63 30.34 -14.74
C ASP A 291 16.10 29.20 -13.85
N ALA A 292 15.88 29.52 -12.56
CA ALA A 292 15.40 28.59 -11.55
C ALA A 292 13.92 28.28 -11.70
N PRO A 293 13.49 26.97 -11.67
CA PRO A 293 12.07 26.68 -11.57
C PRO A 293 11.53 27.15 -10.22
N PRO A 294 10.33 27.77 -10.20
CA PRO A 294 9.69 28.09 -8.95
C PRO A 294 9.38 26.81 -8.18
N MET A 295 9.75 26.76 -6.90
CA MET A 295 9.54 25.59 -6.04
C MET A 295 8.73 25.92 -4.77
N PRO A 296 7.58 26.63 -4.86
CA PRO A 296 6.76 26.83 -3.69
C PRO A 296 6.13 25.52 -3.23
N ARG A 297 5.89 25.42 -1.93
CA ARG A 297 4.99 24.41 -1.39
C ARG A 297 3.56 24.83 -1.64
N VAL A 298 2.82 24.06 -2.38
CA VAL A 298 1.43 24.36 -2.77
C VAL A 298 0.48 23.31 -2.21
N PHE A 299 -0.76 23.75 -1.98
CA PHE A 299 -1.86 22.83 -1.68
C PHE A 299 -2.59 22.48 -2.98
N CYS A 300 -2.49 21.23 -3.41
CA CYS A 300 -3.40 20.73 -4.43
C CYS A 300 -4.78 20.42 -3.81
N PRO A 301 -5.88 20.53 -4.56
CA PRO A 301 -7.22 20.23 -4.05
C PRO A 301 -7.29 18.83 -3.45
N GLY A 302 -7.63 18.76 -2.17
CA GLY A 302 -7.73 17.52 -1.41
C GLY A 302 -6.49 17.14 -0.59
N ASP A 303 -5.40 17.86 -0.69
CA ASP A 303 -4.21 17.58 0.11
C ASP A 303 -4.26 18.28 1.48
N ALA A 304 -4.00 17.51 2.52
CA ALA A 304 -3.94 18.03 3.89
C ALA A 304 -2.63 18.77 4.22
N GLN A 305 -1.60 18.57 3.41
CA GLN A 305 -0.26 19.14 3.61
C GLN A 305 0.29 19.72 2.30
N PRO A 306 0.94 20.90 2.36
CA PRO A 306 1.57 21.49 1.19
C PRO A 306 2.83 20.69 0.82
N ARG A 307 3.04 20.52 -0.48
CA ARG A 307 4.21 19.86 -1.06
C ARG A 307 4.78 20.68 -2.20
N LEU A 308 6.03 20.38 -2.56
CA LEU A 308 6.63 20.92 -3.78
C LEU A 308 5.87 20.42 -5.02
N LEU A 309 5.73 21.25 -6.04
CA LEU A 309 4.90 20.91 -7.20
C LEU A 309 5.36 19.62 -7.91
N HIS A 310 6.67 19.37 -8.01
CA HIS A 310 7.19 18.13 -8.60
C HIS A 310 6.83 16.87 -7.78
N GLU A 311 6.69 16.99 -6.45
CA GLU A 311 6.21 15.91 -5.60
C GLU A 311 4.73 15.60 -5.88
N HIS A 312 3.89 16.63 -6.06
CA HIS A 312 2.52 16.44 -6.50
C HIS A 312 2.46 15.77 -7.87
N LEU A 313 3.22 16.25 -8.85
CA LEU A 313 3.28 15.66 -10.19
C LEU A 313 3.69 14.18 -10.13
N TRP A 314 4.63 13.83 -9.24
CA TRP A 314 5.03 12.45 -9.03
C TRP A 314 3.93 11.60 -8.38
N LEU A 315 3.29 12.06 -7.31
CA LEU A 315 2.19 11.34 -6.66
C LEU A 315 1.04 11.03 -7.64
N TYR A 316 0.66 12.00 -8.46
CA TYR A 316 -0.36 11.80 -9.49
C TYR A 316 0.13 10.89 -10.62
N THR A 317 1.42 10.90 -10.94
CA THR A 317 2.03 9.94 -11.87
C THR A 317 1.94 8.52 -11.36
N GLN A 318 2.33 8.29 -10.09
CA GLN A 318 2.22 6.97 -9.44
C GLN A 318 0.77 6.49 -9.43
N TYR A 319 -0.16 7.36 -9.06
CA TYR A 319 -1.59 7.02 -9.06
C TYR A 319 -2.09 6.59 -10.45
N LEU A 320 -1.74 7.33 -11.50
CA LEU A 320 -2.10 6.97 -12.88
C LEU A 320 -1.45 5.66 -13.34
N HIS A 321 -0.17 5.42 -13.02
CA HIS A 321 0.50 4.16 -13.32
C HIS A 321 -0.19 2.99 -12.60
N ALA A 322 -0.55 3.14 -11.33
CA ALA A 322 -1.26 2.12 -10.56
C ALA A 322 -2.68 1.84 -11.11
N LEU A 323 -3.30 2.80 -11.81
CA LEU A 323 -4.52 2.58 -12.58
C LEU A 323 -4.28 1.93 -13.96
N GLY A 324 -3.02 1.74 -14.37
CA GLY A 324 -2.63 1.27 -15.69
C GLY A 324 -2.64 2.33 -16.79
N ALA A 325 -2.56 3.61 -16.43
CA ALA A 325 -2.53 4.71 -17.38
C ALA A 325 -1.11 5.20 -17.65
N MET A 326 -0.64 5.05 -18.89
CA MET A 326 0.69 5.54 -19.31
C MET A 326 0.77 7.07 -19.49
N LYS A 327 -0.37 7.74 -19.55
CA LYS A 327 -0.51 9.19 -19.73
C LYS A 327 -1.81 9.68 -19.12
N PRO A 328 -1.88 10.94 -18.65
CA PRO A 328 -3.14 11.52 -18.22
C PRO A 328 -4.15 11.50 -19.36
N PRO A 329 -5.38 11.06 -19.11
CA PRO A 329 -6.40 11.06 -20.13
C PRO A 329 -6.78 12.50 -20.51
N TRP A 330 -6.68 12.87 -21.79
CA TRP A 330 -6.97 14.23 -22.28
C TRP A 330 -8.40 14.70 -21.92
N ARG A 331 -9.33 13.76 -21.81
CA ARG A 331 -10.73 14.02 -21.43
C ARG A 331 -10.85 14.60 -20.02
N ALA A 332 -9.88 14.40 -19.14
CA ALA A 332 -9.86 14.96 -17.79
C ALA A 332 -9.85 16.50 -17.78
N ARG A 333 -9.41 17.15 -18.88
CA ARG A 333 -9.43 18.60 -19.04
C ARG A 333 -10.83 19.18 -19.29
N ARG A 334 -11.78 18.38 -19.78
CA ARG A 334 -13.15 18.84 -20.06
C ARG A 334 -13.86 19.15 -18.74
N GLY A 335 -14.39 20.40 -18.63
CA GLY A 335 -15.07 20.86 -17.42
C GLY A 335 -14.18 21.03 -16.18
N ALA A 336 -12.85 20.93 -16.31
CA ALA A 336 -11.93 21.22 -15.23
C ALA A 336 -11.83 22.74 -15.01
N SER A 337 -11.55 23.15 -13.76
CA SER A 337 -11.15 24.51 -13.41
C SER A 337 -9.89 24.94 -14.18
N THR A 338 -9.58 26.22 -14.20
CA THR A 338 -8.35 26.72 -14.84
C THR A 338 -7.12 26.03 -14.24
N SER A 339 -7.01 26.00 -12.91
CA SER A 339 -5.92 25.29 -12.21
C SER A 339 -5.87 23.79 -12.56
N GLY A 340 -7.02 23.12 -12.64
CA GLY A 340 -7.08 21.70 -13.03
C GLY A 340 -6.60 21.45 -14.47
N LYS A 341 -6.94 22.33 -15.42
CA LYS A 341 -6.45 22.24 -16.81
C LYS A 341 -4.94 22.44 -16.89
N LEU A 342 -4.42 23.42 -16.16
CA LEU A 342 -2.99 23.70 -16.08
C LEU A 342 -2.22 22.52 -15.45
N PHE A 343 -2.74 22.01 -14.32
CA PHE A 343 -2.14 20.88 -13.65
C PHE A 343 -2.08 19.63 -14.54
N ILE A 344 -3.18 19.27 -15.21
CA ILE A 344 -3.21 18.11 -16.12
C ILE A 344 -2.24 18.32 -17.29
N SER A 345 -2.07 19.55 -17.80
CA SER A 345 -1.09 19.85 -18.84
C SER A 345 0.35 19.69 -18.35
N ALA A 346 0.66 20.20 -17.15
CA ALA A 346 1.97 20.04 -16.51
C ALA A 346 2.27 18.56 -16.24
N LEU A 347 1.31 17.84 -15.65
CA LEU A 347 1.41 16.41 -15.37
C LEU A 347 1.68 15.59 -16.64
N GLN A 348 0.99 15.89 -17.74
CA GLN A 348 1.19 15.18 -19.01
C GLN A 348 2.62 15.33 -19.55
N ARG A 349 3.20 16.54 -19.44
CA ARG A 349 4.57 16.82 -19.89
C ARG A 349 5.57 16.16 -18.97
N PHE A 350 5.37 16.28 -17.65
CA PHE A 350 6.21 15.68 -16.65
C PHE A 350 6.26 14.14 -16.79
N MET A 351 5.10 13.47 -16.88
CA MET A 351 5.04 12.02 -17.07
C MET A 351 5.78 11.57 -18.33
N ARG A 352 5.59 12.28 -19.45
CA ARG A 352 6.28 11.94 -20.70
C ARG A 352 7.79 12.10 -20.60
N HIS A 353 8.26 13.14 -19.92
CA HIS A 353 9.68 13.38 -19.70
C HIS A 353 10.29 12.31 -18.79
N LEU A 354 9.65 12.04 -17.66
CA LEU A 354 10.04 10.98 -16.73
C LEU A 354 10.09 9.61 -17.42
N GLN A 355 9.06 9.23 -18.16
CA GLN A 355 9.01 7.93 -18.84
C GLN A 355 10.14 7.79 -19.87
N ARG A 356 10.46 8.85 -20.64
CA ARG A 356 11.60 8.83 -21.57
C ARG A 356 12.91 8.63 -20.82
N HIS A 357 13.12 9.34 -19.73
CA HIS A 357 14.32 9.20 -18.90
C HIS A 357 14.46 7.79 -18.31
N LEU A 358 13.39 7.26 -17.73
CA LEU A 358 13.36 5.90 -17.15
C LEU A 358 13.60 4.82 -18.23
N HIS A 359 13.06 5.02 -19.44
CA HIS A 359 13.26 4.12 -20.56
C HIS A 359 14.73 4.13 -21.03
N GLN A 360 15.32 5.31 -21.23
CA GLN A 360 16.72 5.47 -21.65
C GLN A 360 17.70 4.81 -20.66
N ARG A 361 17.37 4.85 -19.37
CA ARG A 361 18.20 4.25 -18.30
C ARG A 361 17.83 2.80 -17.98
N GLN A 362 16.83 2.24 -18.65
CA GLN A 362 16.30 0.90 -18.36
C GLN A 362 15.91 0.74 -16.87
N GLN A 363 15.29 1.77 -16.30
CA GLN A 363 14.89 1.85 -14.89
C GLN A 363 13.38 2.08 -14.74
N PRO A 364 12.51 1.14 -15.16
CA PRO A 364 11.07 1.30 -15.02
C PRO A 364 10.64 1.30 -13.56
N SER A 365 9.52 1.94 -13.25
CA SER A 365 8.81 1.66 -12.00
C SER A 365 8.17 0.26 -12.05
N TYR A 366 7.77 -0.30 -10.90
CA TYR A 366 7.10 -1.60 -10.87
C TYR A 366 5.85 -1.63 -11.74
N ASP A 367 4.98 -0.62 -11.65
CA ASP A 367 3.75 -0.58 -12.45
C ASP A 367 4.05 -0.51 -13.96
N LEU A 368 5.06 0.27 -14.35
CA LEU A 368 5.52 0.30 -15.75
C LEU A 368 6.05 -1.06 -16.20
N LEU A 369 6.82 -1.74 -15.36
CA LEU A 369 7.35 -3.07 -15.69
C LEU A 369 6.23 -4.10 -15.80
N PHE A 370 5.24 -4.11 -14.90
CA PHE A 370 4.05 -4.95 -15.01
C PHE A 370 3.26 -4.70 -16.30
N MET A 371 3.15 -3.44 -16.73
CA MET A 371 2.45 -3.10 -17.97
C MET A 371 3.22 -3.53 -19.22
N GLN A 372 4.55 -3.50 -19.20
CA GLN A 372 5.43 -3.78 -20.35
C GLN A 372 5.80 -5.26 -20.48
N ALA A 373 5.78 -6.02 -19.39
CA ALA A 373 6.17 -7.43 -19.39
C ALA A 373 5.15 -8.29 -20.16
N THR A 374 5.53 -8.69 -21.37
CA THR A 374 4.65 -9.46 -22.30
C THR A 374 5.04 -10.92 -22.44
N ALA A 375 6.33 -11.25 -22.28
CA ALA A 375 6.80 -12.63 -22.43
C ALA A 375 6.35 -13.53 -21.27
N PRO A 376 6.07 -14.82 -21.51
CA PRO A 376 5.80 -15.79 -20.44
C PRO A 376 6.99 -15.85 -19.49
N ALA A 377 6.74 -15.51 -18.23
CA ALA A 377 7.82 -15.35 -17.27
C ALA A 377 8.29 -16.68 -16.65
N SER A 378 7.37 -17.64 -16.46
CA SER A 378 7.69 -18.91 -15.80
C SER A 378 6.47 -19.83 -15.80
N PRO A 379 6.63 -21.14 -15.96
CA PRO A 379 5.57 -22.12 -15.76
C PRO A 379 4.91 -22.06 -14.38
N ALA A 380 5.61 -21.53 -13.36
CA ALA A 380 5.04 -21.31 -12.03
C ALA A 380 3.80 -20.39 -11.99
N LEU A 381 3.47 -19.71 -13.07
CA LEU A 381 2.26 -18.90 -13.19
C LEU A 381 1.05 -19.64 -13.79
N CYS A 382 1.14 -20.95 -13.98
CA CYS A 382 0.00 -21.77 -14.43
C CYS A 382 -1.10 -21.82 -13.36
N HIS A 383 -0.73 -22.18 -12.12
CA HIS A 383 -1.67 -22.29 -10.99
C HIS A 383 -1.39 -21.20 -9.98
N LEU A 384 -2.33 -20.26 -9.84
CA LEU A 384 -2.18 -19.08 -9.01
C LEU A 384 -3.06 -19.16 -7.77
N LEU A 385 -2.44 -19.05 -6.62
CA LEU A 385 -3.10 -18.78 -5.35
C LEU A 385 -2.73 -17.36 -4.90
N ILE A 386 -3.73 -16.51 -4.71
CA ILE A 386 -3.52 -15.10 -4.39
C ILE A 386 -4.11 -14.81 -3.02
N ASP A 387 -3.25 -14.47 -2.07
CA ASP A 387 -3.65 -13.96 -0.75
C ASP A 387 -3.83 -12.44 -0.81
N GLU A 388 -4.71 -11.89 0.02
CA GLU A 388 -5.04 -10.46 0.12
C GLU A 388 -5.39 -9.82 -1.24
N ALA A 389 -6.15 -10.53 -2.07
CA ALA A 389 -6.45 -10.13 -3.45
C ALA A 389 -7.20 -8.77 -3.58
N GLN A 390 -7.77 -8.23 -2.49
CA GLN A 390 -8.37 -6.89 -2.47
C GLN A 390 -7.35 -5.76 -2.58
N ASP A 391 -6.07 -6.05 -2.38
CA ASP A 391 -4.98 -5.06 -2.45
C ASP A 391 -4.29 -5.02 -3.82
N ILE A 392 -4.72 -5.87 -4.76
CA ILE A 392 -4.17 -5.89 -6.13
C ILE A 392 -4.52 -4.60 -6.85
N ASN A 393 -3.53 -4.03 -7.56
CA ASN A 393 -3.75 -3.00 -8.54
C ASN A 393 -3.94 -3.59 -9.95
N ARG A 394 -4.40 -2.76 -10.85
CA ARG A 394 -4.71 -3.18 -12.21
C ARG A 394 -3.50 -3.68 -13.01
N PRO A 395 -2.33 -3.01 -13.04
CA PRO A 395 -1.14 -3.50 -13.74
C PRO A 395 -0.76 -4.92 -13.34
N THR A 396 -0.75 -5.21 -12.04
CA THR A 396 -0.43 -6.54 -11.51
C THR A 396 -1.43 -7.60 -11.97
N LEU A 397 -2.74 -7.32 -11.86
CA LEU A 397 -3.76 -8.27 -12.31
C LEU A 397 -3.65 -8.55 -13.81
N LEU A 398 -3.49 -7.51 -14.62
CA LEU A 398 -3.37 -7.66 -16.08
C LEU A 398 -2.11 -8.42 -16.48
N TRP A 399 -1.01 -8.23 -15.77
CA TRP A 399 0.19 -9.01 -15.99
C TRP A 399 -0.06 -10.49 -15.72
N LEU A 400 -0.64 -10.86 -14.58
CA LEU A 400 -0.96 -12.25 -14.24
C LEU A 400 -1.87 -12.89 -15.32
N LEU A 401 -2.93 -12.20 -15.70
CA LEU A 401 -3.87 -12.69 -16.70
C LEU A 401 -3.21 -12.89 -18.08
N ARG A 402 -2.34 -11.98 -18.51
CA ARG A 402 -1.55 -12.12 -19.74
C ARG A 402 -0.59 -13.32 -19.69
N GLN A 403 0.09 -13.50 -18.53
CA GLN A 403 0.97 -14.64 -18.33
C GLN A 403 0.21 -15.96 -18.43
N GLN A 404 -0.92 -16.10 -17.74
CA GLN A 404 -1.74 -17.30 -17.80
C GLN A 404 -2.27 -17.58 -19.22
N LYS A 405 -2.72 -16.54 -19.92
CA LYS A 405 -3.15 -16.69 -21.32
C LYS A 405 -2.03 -17.21 -22.21
N ALA A 406 -0.83 -16.68 -22.09
CA ALA A 406 0.32 -17.13 -22.87
C ALA A 406 0.68 -18.59 -22.57
N LEU A 407 0.65 -19.00 -21.30
CA LEU A 407 0.89 -20.38 -20.87
C LEU A 407 -0.19 -21.34 -21.37
N GLN A 408 -1.46 -20.91 -21.36
CA GLN A 408 -2.57 -21.69 -21.91
C GLN A 408 -2.41 -21.91 -23.42
N HIS A 409 -1.98 -20.90 -24.18
CA HIS A 409 -1.66 -21.06 -25.60
C HIS A 409 -0.50 -22.03 -25.87
N GLN A 410 0.39 -22.23 -24.90
CA GLN A 410 1.45 -23.24 -24.94
C GLN A 410 0.98 -24.64 -24.50
N GLY A 411 -0.32 -24.82 -24.22
CA GLY A 411 -0.92 -26.09 -23.84
C GLY A 411 -0.89 -26.39 -22.33
N HIS A 412 -0.47 -25.43 -21.49
CA HIS A 412 -0.50 -25.63 -20.05
C HIS A 412 -1.91 -25.49 -19.48
N ALA A 413 -2.28 -26.35 -18.54
CA ALA A 413 -3.45 -26.19 -17.71
C ALA A 413 -3.25 -25.01 -16.75
N ILE A 414 -4.28 -24.16 -16.60
CA ILE A 414 -4.21 -22.97 -15.74
C ILE A 414 -5.31 -22.99 -14.69
N SER A 415 -5.03 -22.35 -13.52
CA SER A 415 -6.04 -22.11 -12.51
C SER A 415 -5.76 -20.83 -11.72
N LEU A 416 -6.81 -20.27 -11.14
CA LEU A 416 -6.74 -19.05 -10.33
C LEU A 416 -7.65 -19.17 -9.11
N MET A 417 -7.09 -19.05 -7.90
CA MET A 417 -7.87 -18.83 -6.69
C MET A 417 -7.46 -17.49 -6.08
N ALA A 418 -8.38 -16.53 -6.03
CA ALA A 418 -8.17 -15.23 -5.44
C ALA A 418 -8.92 -15.16 -4.10
N LEU A 419 -8.15 -15.08 -3.02
CA LEU A 419 -8.64 -14.97 -1.63
C LEU A 419 -8.46 -13.53 -1.14
N GLY A 420 -9.49 -12.96 -0.54
CA GLY A 420 -9.38 -11.60 -0.02
C GLY A 420 -10.52 -11.18 0.91
N ASP A 421 -10.30 -10.05 1.54
CA ASP A 421 -11.26 -9.34 2.39
C ASP A 421 -11.46 -7.92 1.88
N ASP A 422 -12.50 -7.69 1.09
CA ASP A 422 -12.82 -6.36 0.55
C ASP A 422 -13.14 -5.33 1.66
N TRP A 423 -13.51 -5.80 2.86
CA TRP A 423 -13.70 -4.95 4.04
C TRP A 423 -12.37 -4.44 4.62
N GLN A 424 -11.23 -5.07 4.30
CA GLN A 424 -9.88 -4.66 4.68
C GLN A 424 -9.08 -4.01 3.53
N SER A 425 -9.74 -3.56 2.47
CA SER A 425 -9.07 -2.83 1.37
C SER A 425 -8.80 -1.38 1.77
N ILE A 426 -7.58 -1.08 2.19
CA ILE A 426 -7.12 0.20 2.75
C ILE A 426 -5.91 0.80 2.02
N TYR A 427 -5.61 0.35 0.81
CA TYR A 427 -4.49 0.83 0.00
C TYR A 427 -4.94 1.45 -1.33
N GLY A 428 -6.17 2.01 -1.38
CA GLY A 428 -6.70 2.68 -2.57
C GLY A 428 -5.85 3.85 -3.02
N TRP A 429 -5.23 4.57 -2.09
CA TRP A 429 -4.27 5.63 -2.38
C TRP A 429 -3.00 5.17 -3.10
N ARG A 430 -2.67 3.87 -3.03
CA ARG A 430 -1.62 3.20 -3.83
C ARG A 430 -2.15 2.55 -5.10
N GLY A 431 -3.41 2.77 -5.45
CA GLY A 431 -4.06 2.19 -6.62
C GLY A 431 -4.63 0.79 -6.41
N ALA A 432 -4.65 0.26 -5.18
CA ALA A 432 -5.37 -0.97 -4.88
C ALA A 432 -6.87 -0.81 -5.16
N ARG A 433 -7.49 -1.86 -5.68
CA ARG A 433 -8.86 -1.82 -6.16
C ARG A 433 -9.64 -3.05 -5.67
N SER A 434 -10.41 -2.91 -4.60
CA SER A 434 -11.28 -4.01 -4.10
C SER A 434 -12.32 -4.47 -5.11
N ASP A 435 -12.72 -3.61 -6.05
CA ASP A 435 -13.62 -3.96 -7.14
C ASP A 435 -13.01 -4.97 -8.12
N LEU A 436 -11.68 -5.05 -8.25
CA LEU A 436 -11.04 -6.11 -9.03
C LEU A 436 -11.31 -7.50 -8.45
N LEU A 437 -11.34 -7.63 -7.12
CA LEU A 437 -11.76 -8.87 -6.45
C LEU A 437 -13.28 -9.07 -6.55
N LEU A 438 -14.07 -8.04 -6.24
CA LEU A 438 -15.53 -8.13 -6.26
C LEU A 438 -16.11 -8.45 -7.64
N ASP A 439 -15.45 -7.98 -8.71
CA ASP A 439 -15.85 -8.22 -10.09
C ASP A 439 -14.98 -9.27 -10.81
N LEU A 440 -14.28 -10.12 -10.08
CA LEU A 440 -13.35 -11.09 -10.68
C LEU A 440 -14.05 -11.98 -11.73
N HIS A 441 -15.35 -12.28 -11.55
CA HIS A 441 -16.17 -13.02 -12.51
C HIS A 441 -16.23 -12.37 -13.90
N GLN A 442 -16.06 -11.06 -13.98
CA GLN A 442 -16.01 -10.34 -15.25
C GLN A 442 -14.64 -10.43 -15.94
N GLN A 443 -13.57 -10.71 -15.17
CA GLN A 443 -12.21 -10.90 -15.71
C GLN A 443 -12.00 -12.31 -16.24
N VAL A 444 -12.70 -13.28 -15.65
CA VAL A 444 -12.56 -14.70 -15.96
C VAL A 444 -13.73 -15.11 -16.83
N ARG A 445 -13.58 -15.01 -18.17
CA ARG A 445 -14.53 -15.60 -19.11
C ARG A 445 -14.25 -17.08 -19.24
N ARG A 446 -15.31 -17.84 -19.27
CA ARG A 446 -15.28 -19.28 -19.43
C ARG A 446 -16.23 -19.75 -20.50
N ALA A 447 -15.81 -20.76 -21.22
CA ALA A 447 -16.71 -21.54 -22.07
C ALA A 447 -17.65 -22.37 -21.17
N GLY A 448 -18.77 -21.77 -20.73
CA GLY A 448 -19.91 -22.49 -20.16
C GLY A 448 -20.00 -22.63 -18.65
N GLN A 449 -19.05 -22.14 -17.81
CA GLN A 449 -19.16 -22.21 -16.34
C GLN A 449 -18.82 -20.89 -15.65
N ALA A 450 -19.54 -20.63 -14.54
CA ALA A 450 -19.30 -19.46 -13.70
C ALA A 450 -18.07 -19.65 -12.79
N LEU A 451 -17.40 -18.54 -12.42
CA LEU A 451 -16.41 -18.51 -11.34
C LEU A 451 -17.05 -19.07 -10.08
N GLN A 452 -16.38 -19.97 -9.38
CA GLN A 452 -16.87 -20.46 -8.10
C GLN A 452 -16.67 -19.38 -7.04
N ASP A 453 -17.76 -18.96 -6.39
CA ASP A 453 -17.73 -18.09 -5.25
C ASP A 453 -17.78 -18.91 -3.96
N ILE A 454 -16.82 -18.66 -3.06
CA ILE A 454 -16.71 -19.29 -1.75
C ILE A 454 -16.69 -18.19 -0.70
N VAL A 455 -17.45 -18.34 0.36
CA VAL A 455 -17.45 -17.42 1.49
C VAL A 455 -16.96 -18.17 2.73
N LEU A 456 -15.97 -17.62 3.44
CA LEU A 456 -15.54 -18.09 4.74
C LEU A 456 -16.19 -17.22 5.83
N PRO A 457 -17.31 -17.68 6.42
CA PRO A 457 -18.08 -16.87 7.37
C PRO A 457 -17.47 -16.87 8.77
N ASP A 458 -16.67 -17.85 9.10
CA ASP A 458 -16.18 -18.09 10.45
C ASP A 458 -15.18 -17.01 10.91
N ASN A 459 -15.28 -16.60 12.17
CA ASN A 459 -14.29 -15.76 12.83
C ASN A 459 -13.82 -16.43 14.12
N PHE A 460 -12.57 -16.88 14.10
CA PHE A 460 -11.92 -17.56 15.24
C PHE A 460 -11.09 -16.59 16.10
N ARG A 461 -11.08 -15.30 15.77
CA ARG A 461 -10.27 -14.28 16.45
C ARG A 461 -11.04 -13.56 17.55
N SER A 462 -12.14 -12.95 17.19
CA SER A 462 -12.84 -11.95 17.99
C SER A 462 -14.15 -12.48 18.55
N THR A 463 -14.61 -11.88 19.65
CA THR A 463 -15.96 -12.12 20.20
C THR A 463 -17.02 -11.55 19.29
N ALA A 464 -18.28 -11.98 19.46
CA ALA A 464 -19.41 -11.49 18.68
C ALA A 464 -19.59 -9.97 18.79
N THR A 465 -19.43 -9.40 19.98
CA THR A 465 -19.57 -7.96 20.25
C THR A 465 -18.53 -7.14 19.46
N ILE A 466 -17.28 -7.61 19.42
CA ILE A 466 -16.21 -6.95 18.63
C ILE A 466 -16.49 -7.05 17.13
N ILE A 467 -16.99 -8.20 16.66
CA ILE A 467 -17.36 -8.40 15.26
C ILE A 467 -18.44 -7.41 14.87
N ASP A 468 -19.52 -7.35 15.65
CA ASP A 468 -20.66 -6.45 15.39
C ASP A 468 -20.23 -4.99 15.41
N ALA A 469 -19.47 -4.57 16.43
CA ALA A 469 -18.95 -3.22 16.51
C ALA A 469 -18.03 -2.87 15.33
N SER A 470 -17.19 -3.79 14.89
CA SER A 470 -16.34 -3.56 13.72
C SER A 470 -17.14 -3.44 12.42
N GLN A 471 -18.22 -4.23 12.26
CA GLN A 471 -19.10 -4.16 11.09
C GLN A 471 -19.94 -2.88 11.07
N CYS A 472 -20.30 -2.32 12.24
CA CYS A 472 -20.96 -1.01 12.31
C CYS A 472 -20.14 0.11 11.63
N ALA A 473 -18.82 0.02 11.66
CA ALA A 473 -17.95 0.98 10.94
C ALA A 473 -18.13 0.91 9.42
N LEU A 474 -18.60 -0.21 8.89
CA LEU A 474 -18.80 -0.43 7.46
C LEU A 474 -20.21 -0.11 6.97
N ALA A 475 -21.13 0.33 7.84
CA ALA A 475 -22.55 0.49 7.50
C ALA A 475 -22.77 1.31 6.22
N ASP A 476 -22.01 2.40 6.08
CA ASP A 476 -22.12 3.34 4.95
C ASP A 476 -21.13 3.05 3.81
N VAL A 477 -20.39 1.95 3.84
CA VAL A 477 -19.53 1.58 2.71
C VAL A 477 -20.39 1.23 1.51
N ARG A 478 -20.29 2.03 0.46
CA ARG A 478 -21.20 1.98 -0.71
C ARG A 478 -21.05 0.70 -1.53
N ARG A 479 -19.87 0.12 -1.53
CA ARG A 479 -19.59 -1.12 -2.26
C ARG A 479 -18.78 -2.08 -1.42
N ARG A 480 -19.43 -3.15 -0.99
CA ARG A 480 -18.83 -4.24 -0.22
C ARG A 480 -19.55 -5.56 -0.49
N SER A 481 -18.85 -6.66 -0.24
CA SER A 481 -19.49 -7.98 -0.22
C SER A 481 -20.54 -8.05 0.88
N GLN A 482 -21.65 -8.72 0.58
CA GLN A 482 -22.66 -9.05 1.58
C GLN A 482 -22.34 -10.45 2.12
N ARG A 483 -21.87 -10.52 3.35
CA ARG A 483 -21.57 -11.79 4.02
C ARG A 483 -21.91 -11.71 5.51
N GLN A 484 -22.29 -12.82 6.07
CA GLN A 484 -22.41 -12.99 7.50
C GLN A 484 -21.05 -13.38 8.10
N THR A 485 -20.82 -13.03 9.34
CA THR A 485 -19.64 -13.43 10.11
C THR A 485 -20.09 -14.16 11.37
N LEU A 486 -19.59 -15.37 11.58
CA LEU A 486 -19.95 -16.24 12.70
C LEU A 486 -18.83 -16.24 13.75
N ALA A 487 -19.11 -15.79 14.95
CA ALA A 487 -18.16 -15.79 16.05
C ALA A 487 -17.99 -17.21 16.61
N HIS A 488 -16.73 -17.62 16.79
CA HIS A 488 -16.38 -18.87 17.47
C HIS A 488 -15.73 -18.63 18.84
N ARG A 489 -15.51 -17.37 19.22
CA ARG A 489 -14.98 -17.00 20.52
C ARG A 489 -16.11 -16.43 21.39
N HIS A 490 -16.22 -16.92 22.62
CA HIS A 490 -17.17 -16.43 23.58
C HIS A 490 -16.65 -15.19 24.31
N THR A 491 -17.56 -14.32 24.71
CA THR A 491 -17.27 -13.16 25.54
C THR A 491 -16.94 -13.62 26.96
N GLU A 492 -15.83 -13.15 27.50
CA GLU A 492 -15.52 -13.25 28.93
C GLU A 492 -16.33 -12.19 29.71
N ALA A 493 -16.36 -12.26 31.01
CA ALA A 493 -17.12 -11.30 31.83
C ALA A 493 -16.58 -9.86 31.64
N GLY A 494 -17.45 -8.94 31.22
CA GLY A 494 -17.16 -7.52 31.02
C GLY A 494 -17.43 -7.01 29.60
N PRO A 495 -17.38 -5.68 29.37
CA PRO A 495 -17.60 -5.10 28.06
C PRO A 495 -16.38 -5.28 27.17
N ASP A 496 -16.59 -5.89 26.02
CA ASP A 496 -15.54 -6.14 25.04
C ASP A 496 -15.23 -4.91 24.17
N VAL A 497 -16.16 -3.94 24.10
CA VAL A 497 -16.03 -2.72 23.29
C VAL A 497 -16.29 -1.49 24.13
N LEU A 498 -15.25 -0.64 24.23
CA LEU A 498 -15.25 0.53 25.08
C LEU A 498 -14.89 1.78 24.27
N TYR A 499 -15.55 2.88 24.58
CA TYR A 499 -15.20 4.21 24.10
C TYR A 499 -14.81 5.12 25.26
N TYR A 500 -13.58 5.66 25.18
CA TYR A 500 -13.08 6.63 26.14
C TYR A 500 -13.00 8.01 25.51
N SER A 501 -13.71 8.99 26.05
CA SER A 501 -13.63 10.38 25.60
C SER A 501 -12.71 11.22 26.46
N HIS A 502 -12.02 12.18 25.82
CA HIS A 502 -11.22 13.18 26.52
C HIS A 502 -11.37 14.56 25.86
N PRO A 503 -11.65 15.65 26.64
CA PRO A 503 -11.94 16.99 26.08
C PRO A 503 -10.76 17.60 25.29
N HIS A 504 -9.54 17.21 25.59
CA HIS A 504 -8.35 17.67 24.90
C HIS A 504 -7.90 16.78 23.73
N ILE A 505 -8.78 15.90 23.25
CA ILE A 505 -8.62 15.20 21.97
C ILE A 505 -9.51 15.91 20.96
N ILE A 506 -8.93 16.39 19.85
CA ILE A 506 -9.64 17.09 18.77
C ILE A 506 -9.31 16.39 17.46
N GLY A 507 -10.27 15.68 16.89
CA GLY A 507 -10.05 14.83 15.74
C GLY A 507 -8.90 13.84 15.99
N THR A 508 -7.88 13.86 15.14
CA THR A 508 -6.70 12.99 15.29
C THR A 508 -5.62 13.56 16.22
N ARG A 509 -5.80 14.74 16.77
CA ARG A 509 -4.81 15.45 17.58
C ARG A 509 -5.06 15.19 19.06
N ILE A 510 -4.01 14.79 19.77
CA ILE A 510 -4.01 14.61 21.23
C ILE A 510 -3.18 15.74 21.83
N ALA A 511 -3.83 16.64 22.58
CA ALA A 511 -3.16 17.74 23.22
C ALA A 511 -2.51 17.29 24.55
N GLU A 512 -1.57 18.09 25.04
CA GLU A 512 -0.74 17.80 26.22
C GLU A 512 -1.55 17.36 27.47
N PRO A 513 -2.68 17.99 27.82
CA PRO A 513 -3.43 17.60 29.01
C PRO A 513 -4.10 16.22 28.96
N ALA A 514 -4.21 15.60 27.75
CA ALA A 514 -4.81 14.28 27.60
C ALA A 514 -3.85 13.13 27.96
N TRP A 515 -2.56 13.34 27.81
CA TRP A 515 -1.57 12.28 27.96
C TRP A 515 -1.54 11.61 29.33
N PRO A 516 -1.60 12.35 30.48
CA PRO A 516 -1.59 11.71 31.80
C PRO A 516 -2.74 10.72 31.99
N GLY A 517 -3.94 11.06 31.53
CA GLY A 517 -5.11 10.16 31.57
C GLY A 517 -4.93 8.92 30.71
N ILE A 518 -4.45 9.10 29.47
CA ILE A 518 -4.18 7.99 28.54
C ILE A 518 -3.12 7.04 29.12
N LEU A 519 -2.04 7.57 29.68
CA LEU A 519 -0.96 6.77 30.27
C LEU A 519 -1.46 5.98 31.49
N ARG A 520 -2.24 6.59 32.39
CA ARG A 520 -2.87 5.88 33.52
C ARG A 520 -3.78 4.74 33.06
N LEU A 521 -4.54 4.94 31.97
CA LEU A 521 -5.38 3.88 31.41
C LEU A 521 -4.54 2.72 30.89
N ILE A 522 -3.47 3.02 30.13
CA ILE A 522 -2.53 2.01 29.62
C ILE A 522 -1.87 1.27 30.79
N GLU A 523 -1.42 1.98 31.83
CA GLU A 523 -0.83 1.39 33.03
C GLU A 523 -1.75 0.36 33.69
N ARG A 524 -3.03 0.74 33.90
CA ARG A 524 -4.04 -0.19 34.45
C ARG A 524 -4.21 -1.43 33.59
N LEU A 525 -4.18 -1.30 32.27
CA LEU A 525 -4.28 -2.43 31.34
C LEU A 525 -3.03 -3.34 31.38
N VAL A 526 -1.85 -2.75 31.57
CA VAL A 526 -0.59 -3.50 31.74
C VAL A 526 -0.58 -4.25 33.08
N GLN A 527 -1.05 -3.62 34.15
CA GLN A 527 -1.05 -4.19 35.51
C GLN A 527 -2.17 -5.20 35.75
N ALA A 528 -3.29 -5.09 35.03
CA ALA A 528 -4.47 -5.96 35.24
C ALA A 528 -4.28 -7.42 34.81
N LYS A 529 -3.23 -7.75 34.06
CA LYS A 529 -2.97 -9.10 33.58
C LYS A 529 -1.80 -9.76 34.33
N THR A 530 -2.03 -10.96 34.85
CA THR A 530 -0.99 -11.81 35.50
C THR A 530 0.01 -12.38 34.49
N THR A 531 -0.37 -12.46 33.22
CA THR A 531 0.51 -12.82 32.09
C THR A 531 0.85 -11.57 31.29
N ALA A 532 1.97 -11.56 30.55
CA ALA A 532 2.39 -10.42 29.75
C ALA A 532 1.24 -9.91 28.85
N PRO A 533 0.83 -8.63 28.96
CA PRO A 533 -0.30 -8.11 28.22
C PRO A 533 0.03 -8.04 26.71
N ASP A 534 -0.82 -8.61 25.86
CA ASP A 534 -0.74 -8.46 24.41
C ASP A 534 -1.57 -7.23 24.00
N LEU A 535 -0.92 -6.04 23.99
CA LEU A 535 -1.55 -4.77 23.67
C LEU A 535 -1.09 -4.25 22.32
N LEU A 536 -2.04 -3.88 21.48
CA LEU A 536 -1.80 -3.22 20.18
C LEU A 536 -2.41 -1.83 20.19
N LEU A 537 -1.56 -0.79 20.21
CA LEU A 537 -1.97 0.59 20.15
C LEU A 537 -1.79 1.15 18.75
N MET A 538 -2.83 1.73 18.23
CA MET A 538 -2.92 2.18 16.84
C MET A 538 -3.39 3.63 16.76
N SER A 539 -2.85 4.36 15.78
CA SER A 539 -3.35 5.71 15.44
C SER A 539 -3.31 5.93 13.93
N ALA A 540 -4.15 6.80 13.42
CA ALA A 540 -4.07 7.29 12.05
C ALA A 540 -2.88 8.22 11.82
N ARG A 541 -2.26 8.75 12.87
CA ARG A 541 -1.16 9.73 12.82
C ARG A 541 0.12 9.17 13.44
N HIS A 542 1.21 9.16 12.65
CA HIS A 542 2.53 8.78 13.16
C HIS A 542 3.01 9.68 14.29
N ALA A 543 2.71 10.99 14.25
CA ALA A 543 3.09 11.93 15.32
C ALA A 543 2.53 11.51 16.69
N VAL A 544 1.29 11.01 16.76
CA VAL A 544 0.68 10.49 17.99
C VAL A 544 1.45 9.29 18.52
N LEU A 545 1.84 8.38 17.64
CA LEU A 545 2.60 7.17 18.00
C LEU A 545 4.03 7.51 18.47
N THR A 546 4.67 8.46 17.81
CA THR A 546 6.00 8.95 18.20
C THR A 546 5.95 9.60 19.58
N GLU A 547 4.96 10.44 19.84
CA GLU A 547 4.77 11.09 21.12
C GLU A 547 4.43 10.10 22.23
N LEU A 548 3.56 9.12 21.94
CA LEU A 548 3.27 8.05 22.89
C LEU A 548 4.52 7.23 23.21
N ARG A 549 5.31 6.84 22.20
CA ARG A 549 6.57 6.09 22.42
C ARG A 549 7.53 6.83 23.32
N ARG A 550 7.66 8.15 23.17
CA ARG A 550 8.52 8.99 24.01
C ARG A 550 8.08 9.00 25.48
N ARG A 551 6.77 8.85 25.74
CA ARG A 551 6.16 8.92 27.08
C ARG A 551 6.04 7.57 27.77
N LEU A 552 6.03 6.47 27.02
CA LEU A 552 5.92 5.14 27.60
C LEU A 552 7.20 4.75 28.34
N PRO A 553 7.09 4.23 29.58
CA PRO A 553 8.21 3.63 30.28
C PRO A 553 8.87 2.53 29.46
N TYR A 554 10.20 2.44 29.53
CA TYR A 554 10.96 1.46 28.74
C TYR A 554 10.49 0.02 28.96
N ASP A 555 10.18 -0.35 30.19
CA ASP A 555 9.71 -1.69 30.54
C ASP A 555 8.38 -2.06 29.91
N TRP A 556 7.50 -1.08 29.66
CA TRP A 556 6.20 -1.32 29.01
C TRP A 556 6.34 -1.48 27.50
N GLN A 557 7.36 -0.88 26.88
CA GLN A 557 7.57 -0.96 25.44
C GLN A 557 7.77 -2.39 24.92
N ARG A 558 8.17 -3.31 25.79
CA ARG A 558 8.30 -4.74 25.49
C ARG A 558 6.95 -5.45 25.33
N HIS A 559 5.91 -4.93 25.96
CA HIS A 559 4.57 -5.52 26.03
C HIS A 559 3.55 -4.81 25.14
N ILE A 560 3.94 -3.66 24.56
CA ILE A 560 3.05 -2.80 23.79
C ILE A 560 3.56 -2.69 22.37
N ARG A 561 2.74 -3.11 21.41
CA ARG A 561 3.03 -2.88 19.99
C ARG A 561 2.39 -1.59 19.54
N LEU A 562 3.20 -0.68 18.98
CA LEU A 562 2.76 0.61 18.44
C LEU A 562 2.85 0.58 16.93
N CYS A 563 1.75 0.85 16.22
CA CYS A 563 1.76 0.94 14.77
C CYS A 563 0.67 1.87 14.23
N SER A 564 0.82 2.31 12.98
CA SER A 564 -0.27 3.01 12.28
C SER A 564 -1.43 2.05 12.01
N LEU A 565 -2.65 2.57 11.85
CA LEU A 565 -3.83 1.76 11.47
C LEU A 565 -3.58 0.95 10.19
N HIS A 566 -2.85 1.50 9.21
CA HIS A 566 -2.47 0.78 8.00
C HIS A 566 -1.51 -0.39 8.28
N ALA A 567 -0.51 -0.16 9.15
CA ALA A 567 0.45 -1.19 9.52
C ALA A 567 -0.14 -2.26 10.46
N ALA A 568 -1.29 -1.98 11.08
CA ALA A 568 -2.01 -2.95 11.90
C ALA A 568 -2.68 -4.07 11.07
N LYS A 569 -2.81 -3.90 9.76
CA LYS A 569 -3.36 -4.94 8.89
C LYS A 569 -2.52 -6.22 9.00
N GLY A 570 -3.20 -7.37 9.20
CA GLY A 570 -2.54 -8.65 9.45
C GLY A 570 -2.15 -8.92 10.91
N LEU A 571 -2.05 -7.89 11.77
CA LEU A 571 -1.75 -8.07 13.18
C LEU A 571 -3.02 -8.46 13.98
N GLU A 572 -2.83 -8.90 15.20
CA GLU A 572 -3.88 -9.16 16.18
C GLU A 572 -3.32 -9.07 17.60
N ALA A 573 -4.16 -8.75 18.56
CA ALA A 573 -3.81 -8.66 19.97
C ALA A 573 -5.02 -9.01 20.86
N ASP A 574 -4.77 -9.36 22.11
CA ASP A 574 -5.87 -9.56 23.04
C ASP A 574 -6.66 -8.27 23.24
N THR A 575 -5.93 -7.16 23.39
CA THR A 575 -6.53 -5.84 23.51
C THR A 575 -6.01 -4.92 22.42
N ALA A 576 -6.91 -4.37 21.61
CA ALA A 576 -6.63 -3.38 20.58
C ALA A 576 -7.11 -2.00 21.00
N ILE A 577 -6.26 -0.98 20.90
CA ILE A 577 -6.55 0.38 21.31
C ILE A 577 -6.36 1.34 20.14
N LEU A 578 -7.43 2.04 19.77
CA LEU A 578 -7.39 3.09 18.75
C LEU A 578 -7.23 4.45 19.46
N LEU A 579 -6.23 5.23 19.03
CA LEU A 579 -5.91 6.54 19.59
C LEU A 579 -6.22 7.67 18.61
N GLY A 580 -7.09 8.59 19.03
CA GLY A 580 -7.59 9.69 18.23
C GLY A 580 -8.72 9.25 17.29
N ASP A 581 -9.22 10.19 16.51
CA ASP A 581 -10.25 9.96 15.50
C ASP A 581 -9.59 9.54 14.16
N ILE A 582 -10.39 9.09 13.21
CA ILE A 582 -9.94 8.82 11.85
C ILE A 582 -10.19 10.11 11.03
N PRO A 583 -9.14 10.65 10.40
CA PRO A 583 -9.28 11.90 9.66
C PRO A 583 -10.19 11.69 8.45
N ARG A 584 -11.08 12.64 8.21
CA ARG A 584 -11.84 12.65 6.96
C ARG A 584 -10.90 13.02 5.81
N ALA A 585 -10.92 12.22 4.75
CA ALA A 585 -10.25 12.59 3.52
C ALA A 585 -10.98 13.77 2.87
N PRO A 586 -10.28 14.85 2.54
CA PRO A 586 -10.89 15.95 1.80
C PRO A 586 -11.25 15.51 0.38
N ALA A 587 -12.16 16.25 -0.27
CA ALA A 587 -12.53 15.97 -1.65
C ALA A 587 -11.34 16.19 -2.60
N HIS A 588 -11.04 15.22 -3.44
CA HIS A 588 -9.93 15.23 -4.38
C HIS A 588 -10.42 15.45 -5.83
N ASP A 589 -10.88 16.65 -6.18
CA ASP A 589 -11.47 16.93 -7.50
C ASP A 589 -10.58 16.50 -8.67
N TRP A 590 -9.28 16.69 -8.59
CA TRP A 590 -8.36 16.31 -9.67
C TRP A 590 -8.19 14.79 -9.79
N HIS A 591 -8.13 14.07 -8.69
CA HIS A 591 -8.12 12.60 -8.70
C HIS A 591 -9.44 12.06 -9.27
N ASP A 592 -10.58 12.63 -8.86
CA ASP A 592 -11.89 12.26 -9.37
C ASP A 592 -11.98 12.41 -10.88
N ARG A 593 -11.49 13.54 -11.41
CA ARG A 593 -11.48 13.81 -12.84
C ARG A 593 -10.58 12.88 -13.61
N LEU A 594 -9.36 12.64 -13.11
CA LEU A 594 -8.42 11.71 -13.75
C LEU A 594 -8.96 10.30 -13.75
N LEU A 595 -9.52 9.84 -12.63
CA LEU A 595 -10.12 8.52 -12.51
C LEU A 595 -11.30 8.33 -13.48
N ARG A 596 -12.27 9.25 -13.47
CA ARG A 596 -13.42 9.21 -14.38
C ARG A 596 -13.02 9.26 -15.85
N ALA A 597 -12.05 10.10 -16.17
CA ALA A 597 -11.59 10.25 -17.56
C ALA A 597 -10.82 9.00 -18.04
N HIS A 598 -10.13 8.28 -17.12
CA HIS A 598 -9.42 7.05 -17.45
C HIS A 598 -10.36 5.85 -17.55
N LEU A 599 -11.24 5.67 -16.57
CA LEU A 599 -12.14 4.51 -16.49
C LEU A 599 -13.46 4.70 -17.26
N GLY A 600 -13.81 5.95 -17.62
CA GLY A 600 -15.06 6.29 -18.31
C GLY A 600 -16.25 6.51 -17.34
N PRO A 601 -17.43 6.86 -17.86
CA PRO A 601 -18.61 7.24 -17.08
C PRO A 601 -19.44 6.05 -16.58
N SER A 602 -18.84 4.91 -16.40
CA SER A 602 -19.56 3.70 -15.93
C SER A 602 -20.15 3.90 -14.52
N ARG A 603 -21.34 3.33 -14.26
CA ARG A 603 -21.97 3.33 -12.92
C ARG A 603 -21.08 2.69 -11.83
N SER A 604 -20.15 1.86 -12.21
CA SER A 604 -19.18 1.23 -11.32
C SER A 604 -17.93 2.08 -11.06
N CYS A 605 -17.69 3.15 -11.85
CA CYS A 605 -16.59 4.10 -11.64
C CYS A 605 -17.03 5.20 -10.67
N ARG A 606 -16.87 4.94 -9.37
CA ARG A 606 -17.14 5.95 -8.35
C ARG A 606 -16.03 6.98 -8.26
N PRO A 607 -16.34 8.23 -7.84
CA PRO A 607 -15.33 9.24 -7.55
C PRO A 607 -14.24 8.71 -6.60
N TYR A 608 -13.02 9.17 -6.78
CA TYR A 608 -11.90 8.85 -5.89
C TYR A 608 -12.21 9.28 -4.45
N SER A 609 -12.80 10.47 -4.28
CA SER A 609 -13.22 11.00 -2.97
C SER A 609 -14.18 10.06 -2.23
N GLU A 610 -15.16 9.48 -2.94
CA GLU A 610 -16.06 8.48 -2.35
C GLU A 610 -15.35 7.17 -1.99
N GLN A 611 -14.35 6.78 -2.79
CA GLN A 611 -13.55 5.61 -2.48
C GLN A 611 -12.68 5.83 -1.23
N GLN A 612 -12.17 7.06 -1.04
CA GLN A 612 -11.43 7.44 0.16
C GLN A 612 -12.33 7.45 1.41
N GLU A 613 -13.56 7.95 1.31
CA GLU A 613 -14.53 7.85 2.41
C GLU A 613 -14.83 6.39 2.80
N ASP A 614 -14.97 5.50 1.82
CA ASP A 614 -15.14 4.06 2.07
C ASP A 614 -13.87 3.45 2.70
N GLU A 615 -12.69 3.92 2.31
CA GLU A 615 -11.40 3.47 2.85
C GLU A 615 -11.23 3.89 4.33
N GLU A 616 -11.65 5.09 4.72
CA GLU A 616 -11.68 5.53 6.12
C GLU A 616 -12.52 4.58 6.98
N ARG A 617 -13.69 4.18 6.50
CA ARG A 617 -14.57 3.23 7.19
C ARG A 617 -13.92 1.85 7.31
N ARG A 618 -13.26 1.39 6.24
CA ARG A 618 -12.49 0.15 6.28
C ARG A 618 -11.29 0.24 7.21
N LEU A 619 -10.68 1.42 7.34
CA LEU A 619 -9.58 1.64 8.27
C LEU A 619 -10.03 1.53 9.73
N ALA A 620 -11.24 2.05 10.06
CA ALA A 620 -11.88 1.81 11.35
C ALA A 620 -12.14 0.32 11.58
N TYR A 621 -12.73 -0.36 10.60
CA TYR A 621 -12.96 -1.81 10.65
C TYR A 621 -11.66 -2.58 10.89
N VAL A 622 -10.58 -2.24 10.18
CA VAL A 622 -9.26 -2.87 10.38
C VAL A 622 -8.80 -2.68 11.82
N GLY A 623 -8.84 -1.47 12.37
CA GLY A 623 -8.42 -1.20 13.75
C GLY A 623 -9.23 -2.00 14.78
N LEU A 624 -10.56 -1.95 14.70
CA LEU A 624 -11.47 -2.64 15.64
C LEU A 624 -11.30 -4.17 15.57
N SER A 625 -11.20 -4.73 14.35
CA SER A 625 -11.08 -6.17 14.12
C SER A 625 -9.71 -6.77 14.47
N ARG A 626 -8.79 -6.00 15.04
CA ARG A 626 -7.49 -6.51 15.54
C ARG A 626 -7.63 -7.17 16.90
N ALA A 627 -8.66 -6.82 17.66
CA ALA A 627 -8.89 -7.30 19.01
C ALA A 627 -9.39 -8.75 19.03
N ARG A 628 -8.85 -9.54 19.99
CA ARG A 628 -9.36 -10.86 20.31
C ARG A 628 -10.40 -10.81 21.43
N ALA A 629 -10.12 -10.07 22.52
CA ALA A 629 -10.91 -10.04 23.74
C ALA A 629 -11.48 -8.67 24.09
N ALA A 630 -10.74 -7.57 23.82
CA ALA A 630 -11.22 -6.23 24.10
C ALA A 630 -10.75 -5.20 23.06
N CYS A 631 -11.66 -4.30 22.70
CA CYS A 631 -11.39 -3.20 21.79
C CYS A 631 -11.72 -1.86 22.48
N LEU A 632 -10.75 -0.94 22.51
CA LEU A 632 -10.89 0.38 23.10
C LEU A 632 -10.68 1.44 22.02
N TRP A 633 -11.58 2.41 21.95
CA TRP A 633 -11.37 3.60 21.13
C TRP A 633 -11.27 4.83 22.05
N ILE A 634 -10.12 5.50 22.03
CA ILE A 634 -9.86 6.71 22.81
C ILE A 634 -9.93 7.90 21.85
N GLY A 635 -10.94 8.74 22.00
CA GLY A 635 -11.25 9.79 21.02
C GLY A 635 -11.77 11.10 21.63
N PRO A 636 -12.18 12.03 20.76
CA PRO A 636 -12.76 13.30 21.19
C PRO A 636 -14.16 13.09 21.82
N PRO A 637 -14.68 14.07 22.58
CA PRO A 637 -16.09 14.07 22.97
C PRO A 637 -17.01 13.98 21.75
N VAL A 638 -18.15 13.33 21.89
CA VAL A 638 -19.11 13.07 20.77
C VAL A 638 -19.40 14.30 19.91
N PRO A 639 -19.62 15.52 20.46
CA PRO A 639 -19.87 16.70 19.63
C PRO A 639 -18.72 17.11 18.71
N HIS A 640 -17.50 16.69 19.04
CA HIS A 640 -16.27 17.02 18.30
C HIS A 640 -15.72 15.84 17.48
N ALA A 641 -16.42 14.71 17.50
CA ALA A 641 -16.05 13.51 16.75
C ALA A 641 -16.37 13.64 15.24
N SER A 642 -15.64 12.94 14.40
CA SER A 642 -15.95 12.84 12.97
C SER A 642 -17.33 12.19 12.77
N VAL A 643 -17.93 12.42 11.61
CA VAL A 643 -19.20 11.80 11.23
C VAL A 643 -19.11 10.27 11.29
N LEU A 644 -17.97 9.69 10.89
CA LEU A 644 -17.72 8.26 11.00
C LEU A 644 -17.82 7.80 12.46
N LEU A 645 -17.09 8.46 13.35
CA LEU A 645 -17.04 8.08 14.77
C LEU A 645 -18.40 8.29 15.46
N GLN A 646 -19.11 9.39 15.18
CA GLN A 646 -20.47 9.64 15.70
C GLN A 646 -21.44 8.52 15.28
N ARG A 647 -21.46 8.15 14.00
CA ARG A 647 -22.31 7.06 13.50
C ARG A 647 -21.93 5.72 14.08
N TRP A 648 -20.64 5.45 14.22
CA TRP A 648 -20.17 4.22 14.87
C TRP A 648 -20.65 4.15 16.34
N LEU A 649 -20.53 5.24 17.09
CA LEU A 649 -21.00 5.30 18.50
C LEU A 649 -22.50 5.06 18.61
N GLN A 650 -23.30 5.57 17.67
CA GLN A 650 -24.74 5.34 17.62
C GLN A 650 -25.10 3.88 17.28
N ALA A 651 -24.38 3.28 16.32
CA ALA A 651 -24.68 1.95 15.81
C ALA A 651 -24.12 0.83 16.70
N ALA A 652 -22.86 0.94 17.13
CA ALA A 652 -22.18 -0.07 17.94
C ALA A 652 -22.53 0.02 19.42
N ARG A 653 -23.01 1.19 19.90
CA ARG A 653 -23.39 1.46 21.29
C ARG A 653 -22.33 0.95 22.30
N PRO A 654 -21.05 1.29 22.15
CA PRO A 654 -20.03 0.84 23.08
C PRO A 654 -20.27 1.42 24.47
N GLU A 655 -19.77 0.76 25.51
CA GLU A 655 -19.74 1.38 26.84
C GLU A 655 -18.89 2.65 26.79
N GLN A 656 -19.50 3.79 27.15
CA GLN A 656 -18.83 5.11 27.12
C GLN A 656 -18.32 5.50 28.49
N ARG A 657 -17.06 5.89 28.54
CA ARG A 657 -16.37 6.38 29.75
C ARG A 657 -15.64 7.68 29.43
N GLN A 658 -15.44 8.49 30.44
CA GLN A 658 -14.59 9.68 30.33
C GLN A 658 -13.23 9.42 30.98
N ILE A 659 -12.17 9.82 30.31
CA ILE A 659 -10.82 9.79 30.89
C ILE A 659 -10.64 11.09 31.69
N THR A 660 -10.36 10.95 32.97
CA THR A 660 -10.07 12.06 33.90
C THR A 660 -8.57 12.21 34.14
#